data_13daa1dbdba2b8aed28737592a61665e
#
_entry.id   13daa1dbdba2b8aed28737592a61665e
#
_cell.length_a   1.000
_cell.length_b   1.000
_cell.length_c   1.000
_cell.angle_alpha   90.00
_cell.angle_beta   90.00
_cell.angle_gamma   90.00
#
_symmetry.space_group_name_H-M   'P 1'
#
loop_
_entity.id
_entity.type
_entity.pdbx_description
1 polymer ?
#
loop_
_entity_poly.entity_id
_entity_poly.type
_entity_poly.pdbx_seq_one_letter_code
_entity_poly.pdbx_strand_id
1 'polypeptide(L)'
;MCCDPPAADRLPPQVAAMHESYLALAAERPADWGGESDAYAAGQPYGRWLGVRLLAAVFSLQAGDWPATVRSCLTEPLPAGLVVASLDDGGLRLRAGPAPYVLEGGSVEVAVLLDSHLEQATRLEVDGTSVPVPAGGVELVTRAVTGAGPLPVGGADAPAAQPAARARLRLRAAAPSRWSVTDDRGGAWFPAGCLPRWDFHDRPLFHGNDLELEVPAVPLTVTCTRGMEFATAETTVTPSAGDSAEVELEPARLYETAARGWYGGDLHVHMNYSGDQVCGPDDAARMQLGEGLHLMTLVAGNIGRTRVYDREAFEATAGHDLAWTTGERVARFSVEFRNDLLGHFHGLGLTGRPARYHSGHDGSDEPHDWPPNADACREFRRLGATVGYTHPVFSPLSDGTPAQAFAVPRSVEARELVADAALGLVDSVDLIGPSDVEGTAVLYHHLLSCGLRLAATAGTDVWLSYSRGPLFSNPPGWGRVYADLRGTPLSVAAFADAVRAGRTQATNGPFLELLVDGRGPGDRIEATPGRRLPVTVGCQGLGVERLELVGPDGVLAATDAGGGAAPAIDAEVEAGESMWLCAVARGPGHPSVLGPVVFAHTSPVWVELHGRPLRRPASARWLLDWLDRFEAMLGQHGRFADDGQRAEVVGVIEQARRRYREFC
;
A
#
# COMPACT_ATOMS: atom_id res chain seq x y z
N MET A 1 6.59 16.42 -26.11
CA MET A 1 7.65 15.40 -26.17
C MET A 1 7.09 14.19 -25.46
N CYS A 2 6.81 13.12 -26.20
CA CYS A 2 6.29 11.88 -25.63
C CYS A 2 7.26 11.39 -24.56
N CYS A 3 6.76 11.21 -23.31
CA CYS A 3 7.51 10.55 -22.27
C CYS A 3 7.43 9.04 -22.50
N ASP A 4 8.04 8.56 -23.58
CA ASP A 4 8.31 7.13 -23.68
C ASP A 4 9.22 6.78 -22.50
N PRO A 5 8.93 5.69 -21.75
CA PRO A 5 9.87 5.18 -20.78
C PRO A 5 11.22 4.95 -21.47
N PRO A 6 12.35 5.12 -20.77
CA PRO A 6 13.64 4.88 -21.37
C PRO A 6 13.70 3.47 -21.91
N ALA A 7 14.16 3.34 -23.16
CA ALA A 7 14.27 2.05 -23.79
C ALA A 7 15.04 1.04 -22.93
N ALA A 8 14.64 -0.21 -22.98
CA ALA A 8 15.23 -1.32 -22.22
C ALA A 8 16.77 -1.41 -22.36
N ASP A 9 17.32 -0.83 -23.43
CA ASP A 9 18.77 -0.73 -23.70
C ASP A 9 19.55 0.15 -22.69
N ARG A 10 18.86 0.95 -21.86
CA ARG A 10 19.49 1.78 -20.80
C ARG A 10 19.56 1.10 -19.44
N LEU A 11 18.99 -0.08 -19.30
CA LEU A 11 19.01 -0.83 -18.04
C LEU A 11 20.25 -1.73 -17.96
N PRO A 12 20.82 -1.96 -16.76
CA PRO A 12 21.86 -2.97 -16.59
C PRO A 12 21.39 -4.33 -17.12
N PRO A 13 22.27 -5.10 -17.82
CA PRO A 13 21.90 -6.41 -18.36
C PRO A 13 21.30 -7.38 -17.33
N GLN A 14 21.70 -7.27 -16.07
CA GLN A 14 21.19 -8.09 -14.97
C GLN A 14 19.70 -7.85 -14.71
N VAL A 15 19.21 -6.62 -14.89
CA VAL A 15 17.78 -6.26 -14.73
C VAL A 15 16.94 -6.89 -15.84
N ALA A 16 17.43 -6.84 -17.08
CA ALA A 16 16.77 -7.49 -18.22
C ALA A 16 16.71 -9.01 -18.03
N ALA A 17 17.83 -9.64 -17.67
CA ALA A 17 17.91 -11.08 -17.42
C ALA A 17 16.99 -11.52 -16.25
N MET A 18 16.90 -10.73 -15.20
CA MET A 18 15.97 -10.97 -14.09
C MET A 18 14.50 -10.94 -14.58
N HIS A 19 14.13 -9.93 -15.37
CA HIS A 19 12.77 -9.80 -15.91
C HIS A 19 12.41 -11.00 -16.80
N GLU A 20 13.28 -11.41 -17.70
CA GLU A 20 13.09 -12.61 -18.53
C GLU A 20 12.94 -13.88 -17.68
N SER A 21 13.78 -14.03 -16.63
CA SER A 21 13.66 -15.14 -15.67
C SER A 21 12.31 -15.15 -14.96
N TYR A 22 11.80 -13.98 -14.55
CA TYR A 22 10.49 -13.87 -13.90
C TYR A 22 9.34 -14.21 -14.85
N LEU A 23 9.41 -13.80 -16.11
CA LEU A 23 8.41 -14.19 -17.12
C LEU A 23 8.36 -15.71 -17.29
N ALA A 24 9.51 -16.38 -17.35
CA ALA A 24 9.57 -17.85 -17.41
C ALA A 24 9.00 -18.51 -16.15
N LEU A 25 9.41 -18.05 -14.96
CA LEU A 25 8.92 -18.57 -13.68
C LEU A 25 7.40 -18.37 -13.51
N ALA A 26 6.89 -17.20 -13.88
CA ALA A 26 5.45 -16.92 -13.79
C ALA A 26 4.63 -17.81 -14.74
N ALA A 27 5.19 -18.15 -15.92
CA ALA A 27 4.56 -19.06 -16.87
C ALA A 27 4.49 -20.51 -16.35
N GLU A 28 5.55 -20.98 -15.69
CA GLU A 28 5.64 -22.31 -15.10
C GLU A 28 4.91 -22.42 -13.76
N ARG A 29 4.74 -21.30 -13.06
CA ARG A 29 4.15 -21.20 -11.70
C ARG A 29 4.70 -22.24 -10.73
N PRO A 30 6.02 -22.36 -10.56
CA PRO A 30 6.56 -23.27 -9.57
C PRO A 30 6.18 -22.82 -8.14
N ALA A 31 6.26 -23.74 -7.18
CA ALA A 31 5.87 -23.49 -5.79
C ALA A 31 6.59 -22.30 -5.13
N ASP A 32 7.77 -21.91 -5.62
CA ASP A 32 8.55 -20.76 -5.12
C ASP A 32 8.22 -19.42 -5.81
N TRP A 33 7.37 -19.41 -6.85
CA TRP A 33 6.81 -18.20 -7.45
C TRP A 33 5.53 -17.74 -6.74
N GLY A 34 4.95 -18.27 -5.89
CA GLY A 34 3.71 -17.89 -5.24
C GLY A 34 3.80 -18.05 -3.72
N GLY A 35 4.86 -17.54 -3.12
CA GLY A 35 5.28 -17.86 -1.77
C GLY A 35 4.36 -17.42 -0.63
N GLU A 36 3.25 -16.74 -0.89
CA GLU A 36 2.28 -16.40 0.14
C GLU A 36 1.43 -17.59 0.56
N SER A 37 0.71 -17.44 1.64
CA SER A 37 -0.09 -18.50 2.24
C SER A 37 -0.95 -19.23 1.21
N ASP A 38 -1.14 -20.52 1.38
CA ASP A 38 -2.03 -21.34 0.55
C ASP A 38 -3.43 -20.71 0.42
N ALA A 39 -3.89 -20.00 1.44
CA ALA A 39 -5.15 -19.26 1.44
C ALA A 39 -5.17 -18.12 0.41
N TYR A 40 -4.06 -17.37 0.25
CA TYR A 40 -4.00 -16.31 -0.75
C TYR A 40 -4.01 -16.89 -2.17
N ALA A 41 -3.20 -17.90 -2.44
CA ALA A 41 -3.18 -18.57 -3.74
C ALA A 41 -4.55 -19.17 -4.09
N ALA A 42 -5.24 -19.76 -3.11
CA ALA A 42 -6.61 -20.26 -3.28
C ALA A 42 -7.64 -19.13 -3.47
N GLY A 43 -7.44 -17.97 -2.86
CA GLY A 43 -8.33 -16.81 -2.94
C GLY A 43 -8.24 -16.02 -4.25
N GLN A 44 -7.09 -16.04 -4.93
CA GLN A 44 -6.85 -15.24 -6.12
C GLN A 44 -7.89 -15.41 -7.25
N PRO A 45 -8.28 -16.66 -7.65
CA PRO A 45 -9.32 -16.84 -8.65
C PRO A 45 -10.66 -16.22 -8.24
N TYR A 46 -11.01 -16.30 -6.97
CA TYR A 46 -12.24 -15.71 -6.42
C TYR A 46 -12.15 -14.19 -6.34
N GLY A 47 -11.00 -13.63 -5.95
CA GLY A 47 -10.76 -12.18 -5.84
C GLY A 47 -10.99 -11.45 -7.15
N ARG A 48 -10.72 -12.09 -8.27
CA ARG A 48 -11.01 -11.56 -9.60
C ARG A 48 -12.50 -11.22 -9.79
N TRP A 49 -13.40 -11.99 -9.18
CA TRP A 49 -14.86 -11.84 -9.31
C TRP A 49 -15.51 -11.20 -8.09
N LEU A 50 -14.97 -11.41 -6.91
CA LEU A 50 -15.52 -10.92 -5.65
C LEU A 50 -14.80 -9.68 -5.11
N GLY A 51 -13.72 -9.26 -5.81
CA GLY A 51 -13.03 -8.00 -5.56
C GLY A 51 -12.15 -8.00 -4.32
N VAL A 52 -11.75 -6.79 -3.95
CA VAL A 52 -10.79 -6.54 -2.86
C VAL A 52 -11.30 -6.97 -1.49
N ARG A 53 -12.61 -7.06 -1.27
CA ARG A 53 -13.18 -7.48 0.02
C ARG A 53 -12.79 -8.91 0.39
N LEU A 54 -12.86 -9.83 -0.60
CA LEU A 54 -12.46 -11.20 -0.37
C LEU A 54 -10.96 -11.28 -0.10
N LEU A 55 -10.15 -10.61 -0.90
CA LEU A 55 -8.71 -10.62 -0.73
C LEU A 55 -8.29 -9.98 0.61
N ALA A 56 -8.98 -8.94 1.06
CA ALA A 56 -8.77 -8.37 2.40
C ALA A 56 -9.06 -9.38 3.51
N ALA A 57 -10.15 -10.16 3.40
CA ALA A 57 -10.47 -11.21 4.37
C ALA A 57 -9.41 -12.34 4.37
N VAL A 58 -8.86 -12.68 3.23
CA VAL A 58 -7.77 -13.67 3.10
C VAL A 58 -6.48 -13.16 3.75
N PHE A 59 -6.09 -11.91 3.47
CA PHE A 59 -4.88 -11.31 4.05
C PHE A 59 -4.98 -11.11 5.57
N SER A 60 -6.16 -10.79 6.09
CA SER A 60 -6.36 -10.62 7.54
C SER A 60 -6.37 -11.93 8.32
N LEU A 61 -6.14 -13.08 7.68
CA LEU A 61 -6.18 -14.43 8.28
C LEU A 61 -7.49 -14.75 9.02
N GLN A 62 -8.56 -14.01 8.75
CA GLN A 62 -9.87 -14.19 9.38
C GLN A 62 -10.75 -15.22 8.66
N ALA A 63 -10.28 -15.82 7.59
CA ALA A 63 -11.01 -16.80 6.80
C ALA A 63 -11.01 -18.21 7.46
N GLY A 64 -11.47 -18.31 8.71
CA GLY A 64 -11.64 -19.59 9.39
C GLY A 64 -12.72 -20.46 8.75
N ASP A 65 -13.73 -19.84 8.11
CA ASP A 65 -14.79 -20.48 7.34
C ASP A 65 -14.79 -19.91 5.92
N TRP A 66 -14.12 -20.59 5.01
CA TRP A 66 -13.97 -20.16 3.62
C TRP A 66 -15.32 -19.96 2.90
N PRO A 67 -16.28 -20.92 2.93
CA PRO A 67 -17.58 -20.73 2.33
C PRO A 67 -18.34 -19.51 2.88
N ALA A 68 -18.33 -19.31 4.20
CA ALA A 68 -18.99 -18.14 4.81
C ALA A 68 -18.31 -16.83 4.37
N THR A 69 -16.99 -16.80 4.29
CA THR A 69 -16.22 -15.65 3.82
C THR A 69 -16.58 -15.29 2.37
N VAL A 70 -16.60 -16.28 1.47
CA VAL A 70 -16.99 -16.08 0.06
C VAL A 70 -18.43 -15.55 -0.03
N ARG A 71 -19.37 -16.15 0.70
CA ARG A 71 -20.78 -15.74 0.72
C ARG A 71 -20.95 -14.31 1.20
N SER A 72 -20.21 -13.90 2.23
CA SER A 72 -20.27 -12.53 2.77
C SER A 72 -19.76 -11.46 1.78
N CYS A 73 -18.98 -11.83 0.80
CA CYS A 73 -18.44 -10.94 -0.24
C CYS A 73 -19.32 -10.83 -1.48
N LEU A 74 -20.39 -11.64 -1.60
CA LEU A 74 -21.35 -11.51 -2.69
C LEU A 74 -22.15 -10.22 -2.53
N THR A 75 -22.03 -9.34 -3.50
CA THR A 75 -22.75 -8.04 -3.55
C THR A 75 -23.94 -8.12 -4.51
N GLU A 76 -24.92 -7.24 -4.34
CA GLU A 76 -25.98 -7.05 -5.32
C GLU A 76 -25.90 -5.62 -5.88
N PRO A 77 -25.90 -5.41 -7.20
CA PRO A 77 -25.90 -6.46 -8.25
C PRO A 77 -24.60 -7.25 -8.26
N LEU A 78 -24.67 -8.52 -8.75
CA LEU A 78 -23.46 -9.33 -8.99
C LEU A 78 -22.60 -8.69 -10.10
N PRO A 79 -21.25 -8.88 -10.04
CA PRO A 79 -20.34 -8.43 -11.09
C PRO A 79 -20.72 -9.01 -12.48
N ALA A 80 -20.38 -8.27 -13.54
CA ALA A 80 -20.56 -8.75 -14.91
C ALA A 80 -19.79 -10.06 -15.13
N GLY A 81 -20.47 -11.06 -15.70
CA GLY A 81 -19.88 -12.37 -15.97
C GLY A 81 -19.81 -13.32 -14.78
N LEU A 82 -20.32 -12.95 -13.61
CA LEU A 82 -20.45 -13.87 -12.48
C LEU A 82 -21.86 -14.48 -12.43
N VAL A 83 -21.93 -15.80 -12.35
CA VAL A 83 -23.14 -16.59 -12.08
C VAL A 83 -22.98 -17.28 -10.74
N VAL A 84 -23.96 -17.17 -9.86
CA VAL A 84 -24.02 -17.91 -8.60
C VAL A 84 -25.05 -19.03 -8.74
N ALA A 85 -24.61 -20.27 -8.65
CA ALA A 85 -25.43 -21.47 -8.70
C ALA A 85 -25.59 -22.04 -7.28
N SER A 86 -26.67 -21.67 -6.60
CA SER A 86 -26.96 -22.14 -5.25
C SER A 86 -27.72 -23.45 -5.27
N LEU A 87 -27.24 -24.43 -4.51
CA LEU A 87 -27.78 -25.77 -4.37
C LEU A 87 -28.28 -25.98 -2.94
N ASP A 88 -29.57 -26.25 -2.78
CA ASP A 88 -30.19 -26.62 -1.51
C ASP A 88 -31.22 -27.77 -1.72
N ASP A 89 -31.91 -28.18 -0.66
CA ASP A 89 -32.94 -29.24 -0.72
C ASP A 89 -34.10 -28.89 -1.67
N GLY A 90 -34.28 -27.63 -2.02
CA GLY A 90 -35.26 -27.14 -3.00
C GLY A 90 -34.77 -27.22 -4.45
N GLY A 91 -33.51 -27.62 -4.67
CA GLY A 91 -32.89 -27.74 -5.97
C GLY A 91 -31.91 -26.63 -6.34
N LEU A 92 -31.62 -26.52 -7.63
CA LEU A 92 -30.69 -25.50 -8.19
C LEU A 92 -31.38 -24.16 -8.41
N ARG A 93 -30.78 -23.10 -7.94
CA ARG A 93 -31.16 -21.70 -8.24
C ARG A 93 -29.99 -20.94 -8.83
N LEU A 94 -30.23 -20.24 -9.95
CA LEU A 94 -29.23 -19.41 -10.60
C LEU A 94 -29.54 -17.92 -10.35
N ARG A 95 -28.50 -17.17 -9.98
CA ARG A 95 -28.45 -15.70 -10.02
C ARG A 95 -27.28 -15.30 -10.90
N ALA A 96 -27.45 -14.29 -11.75
CA ALA A 96 -26.39 -13.87 -12.66
C ALA A 96 -26.24 -12.35 -12.62
N GLY A 97 -25.01 -11.91 -12.68
CA GLY A 97 -24.67 -10.53 -13.02
C GLY A 97 -24.95 -10.24 -14.51
N PRO A 98 -24.76 -9.00 -14.95
CA PRO A 98 -24.87 -8.66 -16.36
C PRO A 98 -23.98 -9.56 -17.23
N ALA A 99 -24.46 -9.99 -18.40
CA ALA A 99 -23.63 -10.72 -19.35
C ALA A 99 -22.54 -9.76 -19.89
N PRO A 100 -21.23 -10.07 -19.78
CA PRO A 100 -20.16 -9.20 -20.23
C PRO A 100 -20.20 -9.08 -21.77
N TYR A 101 -19.65 -7.98 -22.30
CA TYR A 101 -19.48 -7.85 -23.73
C TYR A 101 -18.32 -8.70 -24.25
N VAL A 102 -18.55 -9.36 -25.38
CA VAL A 102 -17.51 -10.05 -26.16
C VAL A 102 -17.40 -9.38 -27.53
N LEU A 103 -16.19 -8.96 -27.90
CA LEU A 103 -15.93 -8.38 -29.20
C LEU A 103 -15.98 -9.47 -30.27
N GLU A 104 -16.42 -9.10 -31.48
CA GLU A 104 -16.45 -10.02 -32.63
C GLU A 104 -15.09 -10.72 -32.83
N GLY A 105 -15.09 -12.04 -32.90
CA GLY A 105 -13.88 -12.86 -32.98
C GLY A 105 -13.03 -12.95 -31.72
N GLY A 106 -13.46 -12.34 -30.60
CA GLY A 106 -12.79 -12.39 -29.30
C GLY A 106 -13.40 -13.45 -28.37
N SER A 107 -12.87 -13.49 -27.15
CA SER A 107 -13.43 -14.28 -26.02
C SER A 107 -13.47 -13.44 -24.77
N VAL A 108 -14.38 -13.79 -23.86
CA VAL A 108 -14.47 -13.21 -22.51
C VAL A 108 -14.60 -14.34 -21.50
N GLU A 109 -13.96 -14.18 -20.34
CA GLU A 109 -14.15 -15.13 -19.24
C GLU A 109 -15.45 -14.81 -18.48
N VAL A 110 -16.16 -15.89 -18.13
CA VAL A 110 -17.29 -15.88 -17.21
C VAL A 110 -17.02 -16.87 -16.09
N ALA A 111 -17.55 -16.62 -14.91
CA ALA A 111 -17.37 -17.48 -13.75
C ALA A 111 -18.72 -18.02 -13.25
N VAL A 112 -18.71 -19.27 -12.81
CA VAL A 112 -19.81 -19.90 -12.09
C VAL A 112 -19.33 -20.22 -10.68
N LEU A 113 -19.88 -19.55 -9.68
CA LEU A 113 -19.70 -19.86 -8.28
C LEU A 113 -20.76 -20.89 -7.88
N LEU A 114 -20.33 -22.12 -7.65
CA LEU A 114 -21.16 -23.20 -7.13
C LEU A 114 -21.22 -23.04 -5.60
N ASP A 115 -22.39 -22.83 -5.06
CA ASP A 115 -22.65 -22.57 -3.65
C ASP A 115 -23.58 -23.64 -3.08
N SER A 116 -23.01 -24.65 -2.40
CA SER A 116 -23.78 -25.78 -1.85
C SER A 116 -24.16 -25.53 -0.41
N HIS A 117 -25.46 -25.68 -0.12
CA HIS A 117 -26.02 -25.74 1.22
C HIS A 117 -26.44 -27.19 1.60
N LEU A 118 -26.09 -28.17 0.78
CA LEU A 118 -26.38 -29.59 1.02
C LEU A 118 -25.44 -30.18 2.08
N GLU A 119 -25.94 -31.11 2.88
CA GLU A 119 -25.14 -31.81 3.90
C GLU A 119 -24.15 -32.84 3.28
N GLN A 120 -24.33 -33.17 2.01
CA GLN A 120 -23.48 -34.12 1.30
C GLN A 120 -22.80 -33.46 0.11
N ALA A 121 -21.55 -33.86 -0.16
CA ALA A 121 -20.85 -33.46 -1.37
C ALA A 121 -21.63 -33.93 -2.61
N THR A 122 -21.68 -33.13 -3.64
CA THR A 122 -22.40 -33.38 -4.88
C THR A 122 -21.57 -33.02 -6.10
N ARG A 123 -22.12 -33.22 -7.27
CA ARG A 123 -21.51 -32.79 -8.54
C ARG A 123 -22.52 -31.98 -9.34
N LEU A 124 -22.04 -30.95 -9.99
CA LEU A 124 -22.86 -30.16 -10.90
C LEU A 124 -22.20 -30.05 -12.26
N GLU A 125 -22.99 -30.22 -13.32
CA GLU A 125 -22.50 -30.04 -14.69
C GLU A 125 -22.42 -28.52 -14.98
N VAL A 126 -21.24 -28.05 -15.44
CA VAL A 126 -21.02 -26.70 -15.92
C VAL A 126 -20.39 -26.78 -17.30
N ASP A 127 -21.11 -26.36 -18.32
CA ASP A 127 -20.68 -26.41 -19.72
C ASP A 127 -20.15 -27.79 -20.13
N GLY A 128 -20.93 -28.84 -19.81
CA GLY A 128 -20.59 -30.23 -20.10
C GLY A 128 -19.48 -30.85 -19.24
N THR A 129 -18.96 -30.09 -18.26
CA THR A 129 -17.94 -30.56 -17.33
C THR A 129 -18.56 -30.84 -15.96
N SER A 130 -18.37 -32.04 -15.43
CA SER A 130 -18.85 -32.41 -14.09
C SER A 130 -17.89 -31.90 -13.02
N VAL A 131 -18.34 -30.96 -12.19
CA VAL A 131 -17.56 -30.27 -11.14
C VAL A 131 -17.96 -30.79 -9.76
N PRO A 132 -17.03 -31.27 -8.93
CA PRO A 132 -17.33 -31.65 -7.56
C PRO A 132 -17.58 -30.41 -6.70
N VAL A 133 -18.62 -30.43 -5.87
CA VAL A 133 -18.95 -29.35 -4.92
C VAL A 133 -18.97 -29.97 -3.51
N PRO A 134 -18.14 -29.46 -2.58
CA PRO A 134 -18.11 -29.95 -1.20
C PRO A 134 -19.45 -29.74 -0.48
N ALA A 135 -19.73 -30.56 0.53
CA ALA A 135 -20.86 -30.38 1.43
C ALA A 135 -20.76 -29.01 2.13
N GLY A 136 -21.82 -28.19 2.06
CA GLY A 136 -21.84 -26.83 2.60
C GLY A 136 -20.77 -25.90 2.01
N GLY A 137 -20.08 -26.32 0.96
CA GLY A 137 -18.91 -25.65 0.40
C GLY A 137 -19.21 -24.75 -0.79
N VAL A 138 -18.15 -24.10 -1.28
CA VAL A 138 -18.16 -23.27 -2.51
C VAL A 138 -17.06 -23.76 -3.45
N GLU A 139 -17.32 -23.64 -4.76
CA GLU A 139 -16.35 -23.94 -5.81
C GLU A 139 -16.52 -22.94 -6.95
N LEU A 140 -15.42 -22.36 -7.46
CA LEU A 140 -15.43 -21.40 -8.55
C LEU A 140 -14.91 -22.04 -9.85
N VAL A 141 -15.70 -21.95 -10.90
CA VAL A 141 -15.35 -22.46 -12.23
C VAL A 141 -15.37 -21.34 -13.24
N THR A 142 -14.27 -21.12 -13.96
CA THR A 142 -14.20 -20.12 -15.04
C THR A 142 -14.30 -20.80 -16.40
N ARG A 143 -14.91 -20.10 -17.36
CA ARG A 143 -15.04 -20.52 -18.77
C ARG A 143 -14.74 -19.35 -19.69
N ALA A 144 -14.00 -19.60 -20.75
CA ALA A 144 -13.84 -18.65 -21.84
C ALA A 144 -14.98 -18.84 -22.85
N VAL A 145 -15.77 -17.80 -23.08
CA VAL A 145 -16.87 -17.80 -24.05
C VAL A 145 -16.55 -16.91 -25.23
N THR A 146 -16.86 -17.40 -26.46
CA THR A 146 -16.48 -16.75 -27.73
C THR A 146 -17.67 -16.16 -28.51
N GLY A 147 -18.88 -16.19 -27.95
CA GLY A 147 -20.08 -15.70 -28.67
C GLY A 147 -21.32 -15.63 -27.80
N ALA A 148 -22.43 -15.25 -28.40
CA ALA A 148 -23.74 -15.29 -27.76
C ALA A 148 -24.20 -16.72 -27.58
N GLY A 149 -24.56 -17.06 -26.39
CA GLY A 149 -25.16 -18.34 -26.06
C GLY A 149 -25.36 -18.48 -24.58
N PRO A 150 -26.26 -19.34 -24.12
CA PRO A 150 -26.35 -19.64 -22.71
C PRO A 150 -25.14 -20.47 -22.28
N LEU A 151 -24.74 -20.32 -21.02
CA LEU A 151 -23.83 -21.20 -20.32
C LEU A 151 -24.66 -22.25 -19.58
N PRO A 152 -24.64 -23.54 -19.97
CA PRO A 152 -25.39 -24.57 -19.28
C PRO A 152 -24.82 -24.85 -17.88
N VAL A 153 -25.67 -24.76 -16.86
CA VAL A 153 -25.31 -25.00 -15.45
C VAL A 153 -26.39 -25.90 -14.83
N GLY A 154 -26.08 -27.14 -14.59
CA GLY A 154 -26.99 -28.12 -13.94
C GLY A 154 -28.34 -28.32 -14.65
N GLY A 155 -28.36 -28.19 -15.97
CA GLY A 155 -29.56 -28.27 -16.80
C GLY A 155 -30.37 -27.00 -16.93
N ALA A 156 -29.92 -25.90 -16.33
CA ALA A 156 -30.45 -24.56 -16.53
C ALA A 156 -29.49 -23.69 -17.36
N ASP A 157 -29.99 -22.67 -18.01
CA ASP A 157 -29.22 -21.77 -18.87
C ASP A 157 -28.89 -20.47 -18.13
N ALA A 158 -27.63 -20.15 -17.98
CA ALA A 158 -27.15 -18.86 -17.48
C ALA A 158 -26.70 -17.94 -18.64
N PRO A 159 -26.82 -16.61 -18.51
CA PRO A 159 -26.26 -15.68 -19.49
C PRO A 159 -24.73 -15.82 -19.55
N ALA A 160 -24.15 -16.09 -20.73
CA ALA A 160 -22.70 -16.23 -20.85
C ALA A 160 -22.02 -14.92 -21.26
N ALA A 161 -22.36 -14.40 -22.46
CA ALA A 161 -21.79 -13.16 -23.00
C ALA A 161 -22.77 -12.50 -23.96
N GLN A 162 -22.54 -11.21 -24.22
CA GLN A 162 -23.26 -10.45 -25.24
C GLN A 162 -22.29 -9.98 -26.33
N PRO A 163 -22.49 -10.37 -27.60
CA PRO A 163 -21.70 -9.84 -28.70
C PRO A 163 -21.84 -8.34 -28.83
N ALA A 164 -20.72 -7.69 -29.06
CA ALA A 164 -20.69 -6.27 -29.37
C ALA A 164 -19.76 -6.01 -30.57
N ALA A 165 -20.18 -5.07 -31.42
CA ALA A 165 -19.35 -4.62 -32.52
C ALA A 165 -18.08 -3.95 -31.95
N ARG A 166 -16.97 -4.15 -32.63
CA ARG A 166 -15.67 -3.57 -32.26
C ARG A 166 -15.60 -2.09 -32.66
N ALA A 167 -14.99 -1.30 -31.78
CA ALA A 167 -14.61 0.08 -32.04
C ALA A 167 -13.21 0.34 -31.46
N ARG A 168 -12.64 1.50 -31.76
CA ARG A 168 -11.38 1.97 -31.16
C ARG A 168 -11.65 3.18 -30.28
N LEU A 169 -10.91 3.27 -29.17
CA LEU A 169 -10.92 4.42 -28.29
C LEU A 169 -9.49 4.93 -28.13
N ARG A 170 -9.26 6.20 -28.46
CA ARG A 170 -7.99 6.88 -28.21
C ARG A 170 -8.14 7.79 -27.01
N LEU A 171 -7.23 7.66 -26.04
CA LEU A 171 -7.20 8.46 -24.82
C LEU A 171 -6.00 9.40 -24.85
N ARG A 172 -6.22 10.69 -24.58
CA ARG A 172 -5.18 11.73 -24.59
C ARG A 172 -5.24 12.60 -23.34
N ALA A 173 -4.05 12.89 -22.79
CA ALA A 173 -3.83 13.89 -21.76
C ALA A 173 -2.52 14.64 -22.03
N ALA A 174 -2.37 15.86 -21.55
CA ALA A 174 -1.15 16.65 -21.73
C ALA A 174 0.11 16.01 -21.10
N ALA A 175 -0.07 15.16 -20.09
CA ALA A 175 1.01 14.41 -19.46
C ALA A 175 0.55 13.00 -19.07
N PRO A 176 1.49 12.07 -18.80
CA PRO A 176 1.15 10.73 -18.30
C PRO A 176 0.19 10.80 -17.12
N SER A 177 -0.88 10.03 -17.21
CA SER A 177 -1.99 10.02 -16.25
C SER A 177 -2.48 8.60 -16.03
N ARG A 178 -3.19 8.37 -14.93
CA ARG A 178 -3.92 7.13 -14.66
C ARG A 178 -5.29 7.21 -15.30
N TRP A 179 -5.65 6.17 -16.03
CA TRP A 179 -6.91 6.02 -16.72
C TRP A 179 -7.71 4.83 -16.22
N SER A 180 -9.01 4.91 -16.35
CA SER A 180 -9.94 3.79 -16.19
C SER A 180 -10.97 3.84 -17.32
N VAL A 181 -11.29 2.70 -17.91
CA VAL A 181 -12.34 2.57 -18.94
C VAL A 181 -13.22 1.39 -18.57
N THR A 182 -14.51 1.68 -18.38
CA THR A 182 -15.53 0.66 -18.08
C THR A 182 -16.72 0.81 -19.00
N ASP A 183 -17.35 -0.29 -19.38
CA ASP A 183 -18.62 -0.27 -20.10
C ASP A 183 -19.82 -0.12 -19.14
N ASP A 184 -21.02 0.00 -19.69
CA ASP A 184 -22.28 0.17 -18.97
C ASP A 184 -22.73 -1.04 -18.14
N ARG A 185 -21.95 -2.14 -18.19
CA ARG A 185 -22.13 -3.37 -17.41
C ARG A 185 -21.06 -3.59 -16.36
N GLY A 186 -20.09 -2.67 -16.28
CA GLY A 186 -18.96 -2.74 -15.37
C GLY A 186 -17.78 -3.57 -15.91
N GLY A 187 -17.80 -3.97 -17.18
CA GLY A 187 -16.67 -4.61 -17.85
C GLY A 187 -15.49 -3.65 -17.99
N ALA A 188 -14.28 -4.12 -17.72
CA ALA A 188 -13.04 -3.33 -17.76
C ALA A 188 -12.33 -3.50 -19.10
N TRP A 189 -11.79 -2.39 -19.66
CA TRP A 189 -11.11 -2.36 -20.94
C TRP A 189 -9.71 -1.76 -20.81
N PHE A 190 -8.71 -2.44 -21.38
CA PHE A 190 -7.28 -2.11 -21.22
C PHE A 190 -6.60 -1.98 -22.57
N PRO A 191 -5.56 -1.11 -22.70
CA PRO A 191 -4.67 -1.10 -23.85
C PRO A 191 -3.96 -2.44 -24.01
N ALA A 192 -3.69 -2.82 -25.26
CA ALA A 192 -2.90 -4.01 -25.54
C ALA A 192 -1.50 -3.91 -24.92
N GLY A 193 -1.05 -4.97 -24.25
CA GLY A 193 0.28 -5.04 -23.65
C GLY A 193 0.47 -4.26 -22.34
N CYS A 194 -0.58 -3.63 -21.79
CA CYS A 194 -0.49 -3.11 -20.42
C CYS A 194 -0.77 -4.21 -19.40
N LEU A 195 -0.30 -4.03 -18.17
CA LEU A 195 -0.64 -4.89 -17.02
C LEU A 195 -2.02 -4.50 -16.49
N PRO A 196 -3.06 -5.36 -16.61
CA PRO A 196 -4.38 -5.08 -16.04
C PRO A 196 -4.29 -5.00 -14.52
N ARG A 197 -4.76 -3.90 -13.94
CA ARG A 197 -4.77 -3.70 -12.49
C ARG A 197 -6.08 -3.08 -12.04
N TRP A 198 -6.42 -3.27 -10.76
CA TRP A 198 -7.59 -2.68 -10.10
C TRP A 198 -7.17 -2.03 -8.80
N ASP A 199 -7.73 -0.85 -8.54
CA ASP A 199 -7.47 -0.12 -7.31
C ASP A 199 -8.34 -0.63 -6.13
N PHE A 200 -8.18 -0.01 -4.97
CA PHE A 200 -8.93 -0.31 -3.73
C PHE A 200 -10.46 -0.25 -3.90
N HIS A 201 -10.95 0.52 -4.87
CA HIS A 201 -12.38 0.64 -5.18
C HIS A 201 -12.83 -0.30 -6.32
N ASP A 202 -12.03 -1.32 -6.65
CA ASP A 202 -12.26 -2.24 -7.79
C ASP A 202 -12.39 -1.54 -9.14
N ARG A 203 -11.79 -0.35 -9.33
CA ARG A 203 -11.74 0.33 -10.62
C ARG A 203 -10.53 -0.16 -11.40
N PRO A 204 -10.70 -0.51 -12.69
CA PRO A 204 -9.55 -0.85 -13.53
C PRO A 204 -8.65 0.37 -13.68
N LEU A 205 -7.33 0.14 -13.77
CA LEU A 205 -6.38 1.24 -13.94
C LEU A 205 -5.21 0.86 -14.87
N PHE A 206 -4.75 1.84 -15.63
CA PHE A 206 -3.55 1.78 -16.45
C PHE A 206 -3.00 3.21 -16.68
N HIS A 207 -1.76 3.34 -17.16
CA HIS A 207 -1.08 4.64 -17.22
C HIS A 207 -0.56 4.97 -18.61
N GLY A 208 -0.66 6.25 -18.98
CA GLY A 208 -0.13 6.80 -20.22
C GLY A 208 -0.72 8.16 -20.55
N ASN A 209 -0.32 8.75 -21.66
CA ASN A 209 -0.80 10.05 -22.12
C ASN A 209 -1.34 10.06 -23.56
N ASP A 210 -1.07 9.03 -24.36
CA ASP A 210 -1.64 8.79 -25.68
C ASP A 210 -1.76 7.27 -25.84
N LEU A 211 -2.97 6.75 -25.65
CA LEU A 211 -3.25 5.32 -25.57
C LEU A 211 -4.37 4.95 -26.54
N GLU A 212 -4.29 3.75 -27.11
CA GLU A 212 -5.34 3.20 -27.96
C GLU A 212 -5.84 1.86 -27.40
N LEU A 213 -7.16 1.68 -27.35
CA LEU A 213 -7.84 0.50 -26.89
C LEU A 213 -8.82 -0.01 -27.93
N GLU A 214 -8.95 -1.33 -28.05
CA GLU A 214 -10.11 -1.95 -28.68
C GLU A 214 -11.24 -2.08 -27.63
N VAL A 215 -12.43 -1.60 -27.98
CA VAL A 215 -13.57 -1.50 -27.06
C VAL A 215 -14.86 -1.92 -27.78
N PRO A 216 -15.93 -2.28 -27.05
CA PRO A 216 -17.25 -2.45 -27.66
C PRO A 216 -17.86 -1.10 -28.08
N ALA A 217 -18.65 -1.12 -29.13
CA ALA A 217 -19.42 0.04 -29.58
C ALA A 217 -20.67 0.24 -28.70
N VAL A 218 -20.46 0.54 -27.41
CA VAL A 218 -21.46 0.76 -26.36
C VAL A 218 -21.08 1.98 -25.52
N PRO A 219 -21.95 2.49 -24.64
CA PRO A 219 -21.55 3.54 -23.71
C PRO A 219 -20.39 3.12 -22.80
N LEU A 220 -19.34 3.94 -22.78
CA LEU A 220 -18.13 3.74 -21.97
C LEU A 220 -17.98 4.92 -21.01
N THR A 221 -17.70 4.64 -19.74
CA THR A 221 -17.25 5.63 -18.77
C THR A 221 -15.74 5.66 -18.78
N VAL A 222 -15.16 6.84 -18.99
CA VAL A 222 -13.72 7.09 -19.04
C VAL A 222 -13.35 8.05 -17.93
N THR A 223 -12.43 7.64 -17.04
CA THR A 223 -11.88 8.54 -16.01
C THR A 223 -10.40 8.74 -16.18
N CYS A 224 -9.91 9.91 -15.76
CA CYS A 224 -8.51 10.31 -15.82
C CYS A 224 -8.11 11.06 -14.55
N THR A 225 -6.95 10.73 -13.95
CA THR A 225 -6.34 11.48 -12.84
C THR A 225 -4.82 11.37 -12.92
N ARG A 226 -4.10 12.17 -12.13
CA ARG A 226 -2.63 12.12 -12.03
C ARG A 226 -2.18 11.99 -10.57
N GLY A 227 -2.78 11.01 -9.88
CA GLY A 227 -2.54 10.77 -8.47
C GLY A 227 -3.22 11.80 -7.55
N MET A 228 -2.83 11.81 -6.27
CA MET A 228 -3.57 12.49 -5.21
C MET A 228 -3.58 14.03 -5.29
N GLU A 229 -2.67 14.65 -6.04
CA GLU A 229 -2.66 16.10 -6.25
C GLU A 229 -3.69 16.58 -7.26
N PHE A 230 -4.44 15.66 -7.89
CA PHE A 230 -5.39 15.96 -8.95
C PHE A 230 -6.77 15.35 -8.68
N ALA A 231 -7.80 16.09 -9.03
CA ALA A 231 -9.15 15.56 -9.09
C ALA A 231 -9.27 14.52 -10.21
N THR A 232 -10.27 13.66 -10.12
CA THR A 232 -10.63 12.75 -11.21
C THR A 232 -11.51 13.50 -12.20
N ALA A 233 -11.07 13.57 -13.48
CA ALA A 233 -11.90 13.97 -14.60
C ALA A 233 -12.64 12.76 -15.16
N GLU A 234 -13.88 12.94 -15.57
CA GLU A 234 -14.73 11.86 -16.07
C GLU A 234 -15.56 12.31 -17.27
N THR A 235 -15.76 11.39 -18.23
CA THR A 235 -16.70 11.56 -19.33
C THR A 235 -17.31 10.23 -19.74
N THR A 236 -18.41 10.30 -20.50
CA THR A 236 -19.00 9.13 -21.16
C THR A 236 -18.91 9.30 -22.66
N VAL A 237 -18.50 8.24 -23.37
CA VAL A 237 -18.41 8.21 -24.83
C VAL A 237 -19.05 6.92 -25.37
N THR A 238 -19.72 7.01 -26.50
CA THR A 238 -20.26 5.83 -27.22
C THR A 238 -19.62 5.80 -28.60
N PRO A 239 -18.55 5.00 -28.82
CA PRO A 239 -17.92 4.90 -30.11
C PRO A 239 -18.84 4.18 -31.13
N SER A 240 -18.78 4.59 -32.40
CA SER A 240 -19.49 3.90 -33.47
C SER A 240 -18.80 2.60 -33.87
N ALA A 241 -19.58 1.61 -34.29
CA ALA A 241 -19.05 0.33 -34.75
C ALA A 241 -18.08 0.50 -35.93
N GLY A 242 -16.88 -0.05 -35.83
CA GLY A 242 -15.82 0.02 -36.84
C GLY A 242 -15.04 1.33 -36.85
N ASP A 243 -15.46 2.35 -36.12
CA ASP A 243 -14.83 3.68 -36.08
C ASP A 243 -13.88 3.84 -34.88
N SER A 244 -13.21 5.00 -34.83
CA SER A 244 -12.39 5.45 -33.73
C SER A 244 -13.02 6.67 -33.03
N ALA A 245 -13.15 6.63 -31.71
CA ALA A 245 -13.49 7.79 -30.90
C ALA A 245 -12.23 8.30 -30.19
N GLU A 246 -12.14 9.61 -29.95
CA GLU A 246 -11.07 10.23 -29.20
C GLU A 246 -11.65 10.88 -27.92
N VAL A 247 -10.99 10.67 -26.78
CA VAL A 247 -11.30 11.30 -25.50
C VAL A 247 -10.04 12.00 -25.00
N GLU A 248 -10.12 13.31 -24.85
CA GLU A 248 -9.09 14.13 -24.24
C GLU A 248 -9.57 14.62 -22.87
N LEU A 249 -8.83 14.30 -21.79
CA LEU A 249 -9.17 14.70 -20.43
C LEU A 249 -7.94 15.31 -19.73
N GLU A 250 -8.16 16.45 -19.08
CA GLU A 250 -7.19 17.10 -18.22
C GLU A 250 -7.72 17.15 -16.78
N PRO A 251 -7.13 16.36 -15.85
CA PRO A 251 -7.53 16.39 -14.47
C PRO A 251 -7.13 17.72 -13.81
N ALA A 252 -8.07 18.35 -13.11
CA ALA A 252 -7.83 19.59 -12.40
C ALA A 252 -6.90 19.38 -11.20
N ARG A 253 -5.87 20.23 -11.05
CA ARG A 253 -4.99 20.18 -9.89
C ARG A 253 -5.68 20.69 -8.63
N LEU A 254 -5.65 19.92 -7.55
CA LEU A 254 -6.21 20.26 -6.25
C LEU A 254 -5.25 21.14 -5.43
N TYR A 255 -3.96 20.82 -5.47
CA TYR A 255 -2.91 21.56 -4.79
C TYR A 255 -1.55 21.34 -5.48
N GLU A 256 -0.63 22.28 -5.28
CA GLU A 256 0.72 22.25 -5.85
C GLU A 256 1.74 22.26 -4.71
N THR A 257 2.54 21.18 -4.60
CA THR A 257 3.51 21.05 -3.51
C THR A 257 4.93 21.35 -3.94
N ALA A 258 5.34 20.92 -5.13
CA ALA A 258 6.71 21.07 -5.62
C ALA A 258 7.15 22.52 -5.78
N ALA A 259 6.25 23.43 -6.21
CA ALA A 259 6.52 24.85 -6.28
C ALA A 259 6.83 25.49 -4.91
N ARG A 260 6.45 24.82 -3.83
CA ARG A 260 6.71 25.23 -2.44
C ARG A 260 7.87 24.48 -1.80
N GLY A 261 8.59 23.67 -2.58
CA GLY A 261 9.74 22.87 -2.12
C GLY A 261 9.39 21.53 -1.48
N TRP A 262 8.10 21.13 -1.52
CA TRP A 262 7.62 19.85 -0.99
C TRP A 262 7.48 18.82 -2.12
N TYR A 263 8.16 17.70 -1.98
CA TYR A 263 8.17 16.63 -2.99
C TYR A 263 7.57 15.36 -2.42
N GLY A 264 6.57 14.79 -3.12
CA GLY A 264 5.90 13.55 -2.72
C GLY A 264 6.70 12.32 -3.10
N GLY A 265 6.85 11.38 -2.17
CA GLY A 265 7.54 10.11 -2.36
C GLY A 265 6.75 8.92 -1.83
N ASP A 266 7.07 7.74 -2.36
CA ASP A 266 6.69 6.44 -1.82
C ASP A 266 7.96 5.66 -1.48
N LEU A 267 8.13 5.33 -0.21
CA LEU A 267 9.37 4.73 0.29
C LEU A 267 9.39 3.20 0.21
N HIS A 268 8.26 2.57 -0.16
CA HIS A 268 8.10 1.13 -0.12
C HIS A 268 7.21 0.61 -1.25
N VAL A 269 7.83 0.26 -2.37
CA VAL A 269 7.16 -0.27 -3.57
C VAL A 269 7.87 -1.54 -4.02
N HIS A 270 7.17 -2.67 -4.15
CA HIS A 270 7.70 -3.87 -4.79
C HIS A 270 7.39 -3.86 -6.29
N MET A 271 8.40 -3.90 -7.13
CA MET A 271 8.20 -4.06 -8.58
C MET A 271 7.69 -5.48 -8.85
N ASN A 272 8.37 -6.49 -8.31
CA ASN A 272 7.91 -7.86 -8.30
C ASN A 272 7.94 -8.43 -6.88
N TYR A 273 6.86 -9.11 -6.51
CA TYR A 273 6.74 -9.78 -5.20
C TYR A 273 5.86 -11.02 -5.37
N SER A 274 6.31 -11.94 -6.25
CA SER A 274 5.45 -12.95 -6.89
C SER A 274 4.27 -12.32 -7.64
N GLY A 275 3.09 -12.89 -7.57
CA GLY A 275 1.87 -12.33 -8.15
C GLY A 275 1.37 -13.08 -9.38
N ASP A 276 0.28 -12.58 -9.93
CA ASP A 276 -0.36 -13.14 -11.12
C ASP A 276 0.17 -12.55 -12.43
N GLN A 277 1.07 -11.57 -12.35
CA GLN A 277 1.76 -10.94 -13.49
C GLN A 277 3.22 -10.63 -13.13
N VAL A 278 4.00 -10.21 -14.13
CA VAL A 278 5.37 -9.74 -13.96
C VAL A 278 5.42 -8.28 -14.38
N CYS A 279 5.89 -7.40 -13.50
CA CYS A 279 6.10 -5.99 -13.78
C CYS A 279 7.52 -5.74 -14.29
N GLY A 280 7.63 -5.09 -15.43
CA GLY A 280 8.90 -4.61 -15.96
C GLY A 280 9.25 -3.19 -15.45
N PRO A 281 10.53 -2.78 -15.58
CA PRO A 281 10.94 -1.43 -15.23
C PRO A 281 10.20 -0.33 -16.00
N ASP A 282 9.83 -0.58 -17.25
CA ASP A 282 9.06 0.36 -18.08
C ASP A 282 7.63 0.53 -17.54
N ASP A 283 7.03 -0.53 -17.01
CA ASP A 283 5.72 -0.47 -16.36
C ASP A 283 5.79 0.34 -15.07
N ALA A 284 6.80 0.09 -14.24
CA ALA A 284 7.05 0.84 -13.02
C ALA A 284 7.28 2.35 -13.31
N ALA A 285 8.04 2.67 -14.37
CA ALA A 285 8.28 4.04 -14.81
C ALA A 285 6.97 4.72 -15.25
N ARG A 286 6.14 4.05 -16.06
CA ARG A 286 4.82 4.57 -16.48
C ARG A 286 3.91 4.85 -15.29
N MET A 287 3.89 3.95 -14.31
CA MET A 287 3.09 4.12 -13.08
C MET A 287 3.58 5.32 -12.27
N GLN A 288 4.89 5.46 -12.03
CA GLN A 288 5.45 6.63 -11.33
C GLN A 288 5.08 7.94 -12.03
N LEU A 289 5.23 7.99 -13.35
CA LEU A 289 4.92 9.18 -14.15
C LEU A 289 3.42 9.51 -14.12
N GLY A 290 2.56 8.50 -14.30
CA GLY A 290 1.11 8.66 -14.33
C GLY A 290 0.49 9.03 -12.98
N GLU A 291 1.17 8.73 -11.89
CA GLU A 291 0.78 9.16 -10.54
C GLU A 291 1.38 10.52 -10.13
N GLY A 292 2.23 11.14 -10.96
CA GLY A 292 2.91 12.37 -10.60
C GLY A 292 3.83 12.22 -9.36
N LEU A 293 4.37 11.02 -9.13
CA LEU A 293 5.17 10.71 -7.95
C LEU A 293 6.61 11.18 -8.15
N HIS A 294 7.11 12.06 -7.26
CA HIS A 294 8.44 12.65 -7.38
C HIS A 294 9.57 11.68 -7.01
N LEU A 295 9.41 10.92 -5.91
CA LEU A 295 10.35 9.87 -5.51
C LEU A 295 9.63 8.52 -5.44
N MET A 296 10.22 7.50 -6.07
CA MET A 296 9.77 6.11 -5.92
C MET A 296 10.94 5.24 -5.49
N THR A 297 10.82 4.64 -4.31
CA THR A 297 11.79 3.66 -3.82
C THR A 297 11.26 2.26 -4.09
N LEU A 298 11.85 1.58 -5.08
CA LEU A 298 11.60 0.18 -5.32
C LEU A 298 12.41 -0.65 -4.33
N VAL A 299 11.81 -1.65 -3.70
CA VAL A 299 12.50 -2.45 -2.69
C VAL A 299 12.64 -3.91 -3.10
N ALA A 300 13.84 -4.45 -2.95
CA ALA A 300 14.07 -5.88 -2.99
C ALA A 300 13.64 -6.49 -1.65
N GLY A 301 12.85 -7.56 -1.68
CA GLY A 301 12.35 -8.23 -0.49
C GLY A 301 11.96 -9.67 -0.76
N ASN A 302 11.77 -10.46 0.29
CA ASN A 302 11.27 -11.83 0.18
C ASN A 302 9.83 -11.95 0.69
N ILE A 303 9.14 -12.99 0.25
CA ILE A 303 7.75 -13.28 0.63
C ILE A 303 7.65 -14.63 1.39
N GLY A 304 8.52 -14.84 2.36
CA GLY A 304 8.47 -16.00 3.23
C GLY A 304 9.15 -17.27 2.71
N ARG A 305 10.05 -17.15 1.72
CA ARG A 305 10.86 -18.26 1.17
C ARG A 305 12.27 -17.80 0.85
N THR A 306 13.05 -18.63 0.15
CA THR A 306 14.45 -18.33 -0.20
C THR A 306 14.62 -17.23 -1.24
N ARG A 307 13.60 -17.01 -2.11
CA ARG A 307 13.69 -15.99 -3.15
C ARG A 307 13.54 -14.59 -2.56
N VAL A 308 14.53 -13.76 -2.84
CA VAL A 308 14.45 -12.31 -2.64
C VAL A 308 14.13 -11.69 -4.01
N TYR A 309 12.89 -11.23 -4.17
CA TYR A 309 12.45 -10.61 -5.42
C TYR A 309 13.18 -9.29 -5.65
N ASP A 310 13.46 -8.97 -6.90
CA ASP A 310 14.17 -7.78 -7.37
C ASP A 310 15.60 -7.59 -6.80
N ARG A 311 16.19 -8.62 -6.16
CA ARG A 311 17.55 -8.58 -5.62
C ARG A 311 18.58 -8.24 -6.69
N GLU A 312 18.49 -8.89 -7.84
CA GLU A 312 19.43 -8.71 -8.96
C GLU A 312 19.36 -7.26 -9.49
N ALA A 313 18.16 -6.67 -9.54
CA ALA A 313 17.97 -5.27 -9.93
C ALA A 313 18.56 -4.32 -8.89
N PHE A 314 18.32 -4.56 -7.60
CA PHE A 314 18.95 -3.79 -6.54
C PHE A 314 20.49 -3.90 -6.59
N GLU A 315 21.05 -5.10 -6.63
CA GLU A 315 22.49 -5.31 -6.63
C GLU A 315 23.19 -4.68 -7.85
N ALA A 316 22.51 -4.66 -9.01
CA ALA A 316 23.02 -4.01 -10.23
C ALA A 316 22.98 -2.48 -10.19
N THR A 317 22.09 -1.90 -9.37
CA THR A 317 21.82 -0.45 -9.36
C THR A 317 22.04 0.20 -7.99
N ALA A 318 22.54 -0.52 -6.99
CA ALA A 318 22.72 -0.01 -5.63
C ALA A 318 23.50 1.31 -5.60
N GLY A 319 22.92 2.33 -4.95
CA GLY A 319 23.48 3.67 -4.88
C GLY A 319 23.30 4.53 -6.12
N HIS A 320 22.69 4.00 -7.20
CA HIS A 320 22.45 4.74 -8.45
C HIS A 320 20.95 4.90 -8.73
N ASP A 321 20.63 6.04 -9.33
CA ASP A 321 19.27 6.30 -9.78
C ASP A 321 18.94 5.49 -11.03
N LEU A 322 17.67 5.11 -11.17
CA LEU A 322 17.20 4.33 -12.29
C LEU A 322 17.11 5.17 -13.58
N ALA A 323 17.12 4.49 -14.72
CA ALA A 323 17.29 5.10 -16.03
C ALA A 323 16.23 6.17 -16.41
N TRP A 324 15.04 6.13 -15.81
CA TRP A 324 13.98 7.13 -16.04
C TRP A 324 13.99 8.31 -15.05
N THR A 325 15.01 8.39 -14.18
CA THR A 325 15.21 9.55 -13.31
C THR A 325 15.45 10.83 -14.12
N THR A 326 14.81 11.91 -13.70
CA THR A 326 14.93 13.26 -14.27
C THR A 326 15.18 14.28 -13.15
N GLY A 327 15.32 15.58 -13.47
CA GLY A 327 15.39 16.62 -12.46
C GLY A 327 14.12 16.81 -11.63
N GLU A 328 12.99 16.26 -12.09
CA GLU A 328 11.67 16.38 -11.44
C GLU A 328 11.22 15.09 -10.76
N ARG A 329 11.80 13.95 -11.12
CA ARG A 329 11.41 12.62 -10.61
C ARG A 329 12.63 11.74 -10.43
N VAL A 330 12.66 11.05 -9.32
CA VAL A 330 13.76 10.15 -8.96
C VAL A 330 13.19 8.76 -8.66
N ALA A 331 13.82 7.73 -9.21
CA ALA A 331 13.55 6.34 -8.87
C ALA A 331 14.84 5.64 -8.47
N ARG A 332 14.79 4.83 -7.42
CA ARG A 332 15.94 4.06 -6.94
C ARG A 332 15.51 2.75 -6.31
N PHE A 333 16.31 1.71 -6.50
CA PHE A 333 16.17 0.48 -5.73
C PHE A 333 16.77 0.61 -4.33
N SER A 334 16.14 -0.07 -3.39
CA SER A 334 16.58 -0.27 -2.01
C SER A 334 16.21 -1.68 -1.54
N VAL A 335 16.13 -1.89 -0.23
CA VAL A 335 15.80 -3.18 0.39
C VAL A 335 14.77 -2.96 1.48
N GLU A 336 13.77 -3.83 1.52
CA GLU A 336 12.99 -4.11 2.70
C GLU A 336 13.64 -5.29 3.44
N PHE A 337 14.11 -5.06 4.67
CA PHE A 337 14.54 -6.13 5.55
C PHE A 337 13.33 -6.70 6.28
N ARG A 338 13.12 -8.00 6.17
CA ARG A 338 11.92 -8.65 6.65
C ARG A 338 12.19 -9.64 7.78
N ASN A 339 11.42 -9.54 8.86
CA ASN A 339 11.24 -10.58 9.87
C ASN A 339 9.80 -10.52 10.42
N ASP A 340 9.02 -11.58 10.26
CA ASP A 340 7.59 -11.59 10.61
C ASP A 340 7.32 -11.52 12.12
N LEU A 341 8.32 -11.80 12.96
CA LEU A 341 8.21 -11.69 14.41
C LEU A 341 8.75 -10.37 14.96
N LEU A 342 9.88 -9.89 14.41
CA LEU A 342 10.56 -8.68 14.87
C LEU A 342 10.00 -7.41 14.22
N GLY A 343 9.48 -7.52 12.99
CA GLY A 343 8.97 -6.44 12.16
C GLY A 343 9.82 -6.19 10.94
N HIS A 344 9.31 -5.34 10.02
CA HIS A 344 9.97 -4.98 8.78
C HIS A 344 10.44 -3.54 8.81
N PHE A 345 11.52 -3.27 8.08
CA PHE A 345 12.00 -1.91 7.86
C PHE A 345 12.64 -1.77 6.46
N HIS A 346 12.64 -0.57 5.92
CA HIS A 346 13.29 -0.25 4.66
C HIS A 346 14.47 0.70 4.85
N GLY A 347 15.38 0.72 3.87
CA GLY A 347 16.55 1.59 3.87
C GLY A 347 16.51 2.58 2.73
N LEU A 348 16.03 3.82 2.94
CA LEU A 348 16.07 4.86 1.92
C LEU A 348 17.52 5.28 1.61
N GLY A 349 17.92 5.16 0.33
CA GLY A 349 19.24 5.58 -0.13
C GLY A 349 20.36 4.59 0.13
N LEU A 350 20.04 3.32 0.34
CA LEU A 350 21.04 2.24 0.49
C LEU A 350 22.00 2.20 -0.70
N THR A 351 23.30 2.18 -0.43
CA THR A 351 24.36 2.29 -1.46
C THR A 351 25.13 1.01 -1.72
N GLY A 352 24.83 -0.07 -1.00
CA GLY A 352 25.52 -1.35 -1.13
C GLY A 352 24.67 -2.52 -0.67
N ARG A 353 25.09 -3.72 -1.04
CA ARG A 353 24.43 -4.95 -0.68
C ARG A 353 24.52 -5.21 0.83
N PRO A 354 23.39 -5.46 1.52
CA PRO A 354 23.40 -5.92 2.91
C PRO A 354 23.84 -7.39 2.98
N ALA A 355 24.31 -7.83 4.14
CA ALA A 355 24.68 -9.22 4.37
C ALA A 355 23.47 -10.16 4.28
N ARG A 356 22.29 -9.66 4.71
CA ARG A 356 21.02 -10.38 4.67
C ARG A 356 19.90 -9.46 4.20
N TYR A 357 18.86 -10.06 3.59
CA TYR A 357 17.63 -9.37 3.16
C TYR A 357 16.45 -9.69 4.10
N HIS A 358 16.55 -10.75 4.87
CA HIS A 358 15.52 -11.21 5.80
C HIS A 358 16.11 -12.09 6.89
N SER A 359 15.27 -12.42 7.89
CA SER A 359 15.51 -13.45 8.89
C SER A 359 14.18 -14.06 9.37
N GLY A 360 14.19 -15.17 10.07
CA GLY A 360 13.02 -15.74 10.73
C GLY A 360 12.02 -16.47 9.83
N HIS A 361 12.38 -16.82 8.58
CA HIS A 361 11.50 -17.56 7.68
C HIS A 361 11.82 -19.04 7.64
N ASP A 362 10.87 -19.85 8.08
CA ASP A 362 10.98 -21.30 8.06
C ASP A 362 11.17 -21.83 6.64
N GLY A 363 12.11 -22.76 6.45
CA GLY A 363 12.45 -23.29 5.14
C GLY A 363 13.30 -22.38 4.24
N SER A 364 13.73 -21.20 4.74
CA SER A 364 14.69 -20.33 4.06
C SER A 364 16.13 -20.62 4.51
N ASP A 365 17.09 -19.92 3.90
CA ASP A 365 18.51 -19.90 4.32
C ASP A 365 18.73 -19.15 5.64
N GLU A 366 17.76 -18.34 6.10
CA GLU A 366 17.76 -17.59 7.35
C GLU A 366 16.51 -17.93 8.20
N PRO A 367 16.39 -19.16 8.75
CA PRO A 367 15.16 -19.62 9.42
C PRO A 367 14.97 -19.08 10.84
N HIS A 368 16.01 -18.48 11.43
CA HIS A 368 16.01 -17.99 12.79
C HIS A 368 15.67 -16.50 12.89
N ASP A 369 14.99 -16.09 13.97
CA ASP A 369 14.71 -14.68 14.31
C ASP A 369 15.99 -14.00 14.83
N TRP A 370 17.05 -14.12 14.03
CA TRP A 370 18.39 -13.63 14.30
C TRP A 370 19.11 -13.33 12.96
N PRO A 371 19.90 -12.25 12.87
CA PRO A 371 20.22 -11.27 13.92
C PRO A 371 18.99 -10.41 14.32
N PRO A 372 19.06 -9.69 15.47
CA PRO A 372 18.07 -8.68 15.80
C PRO A 372 18.02 -7.61 14.69
N ASN A 373 16.84 -7.02 14.47
CA ASN A 373 16.69 -5.92 13.52
C ASN A 373 17.66 -4.76 13.84
N ALA A 374 17.97 -4.53 15.11
CA ALA A 374 18.99 -3.57 15.54
C ALA A 374 20.31 -3.69 14.79
N ASP A 375 20.80 -4.91 14.56
CA ASP A 375 22.06 -5.13 13.87
C ASP A 375 21.94 -4.88 12.36
N ALA A 376 20.84 -5.30 11.76
CA ALA A 376 20.52 -5.00 10.36
C ALA A 376 20.33 -3.48 10.15
N CYS A 377 19.66 -2.77 11.07
CA CYS A 377 19.56 -1.31 11.04
C CYS A 377 20.93 -0.63 11.11
N ARG A 378 21.85 -1.10 11.98
CA ARG A 378 23.23 -0.60 12.05
C ARG A 378 23.98 -0.83 10.74
N GLU A 379 23.77 -1.98 10.11
CA GLU A 379 24.38 -2.28 8.82
C GLU A 379 23.85 -1.35 7.73
N PHE A 380 22.52 -1.18 7.62
CA PHE A 380 21.89 -0.30 6.63
C PHE A 380 22.39 1.14 6.77
N ARG A 381 22.48 1.64 8.01
CA ARG A 381 23.05 2.98 8.28
C ARG A 381 24.52 3.08 7.86
N ARG A 382 25.34 2.04 8.06
CA ARG A 382 26.73 2.00 7.55
C ARG A 382 26.79 1.99 6.03
N LEU A 383 25.79 1.43 5.37
CA LEU A 383 25.63 1.45 3.92
C LEU A 383 24.94 2.73 3.41
N GLY A 384 24.79 3.77 4.25
CA GLY A 384 24.30 5.09 3.88
C GLY A 384 22.79 5.28 3.95
N ALA A 385 22.04 4.27 4.33
CA ALA A 385 20.58 4.36 4.37
C ALA A 385 20.04 5.23 5.51
N THR A 386 18.90 5.86 5.26
CA THR A 386 17.95 6.33 6.28
C THR A 386 16.99 5.18 6.57
N VAL A 387 16.87 4.78 7.83
CA VAL A 387 16.12 3.58 8.25
C VAL A 387 14.71 3.98 8.65
N GLY A 388 13.70 3.38 8.01
CA GLY A 388 12.28 3.57 8.32
C GLY A 388 11.57 2.25 8.57
N TYR A 389 10.86 2.13 9.69
CA TYR A 389 9.99 0.99 9.94
C TYR A 389 8.69 1.13 9.17
N THR A 390 8.29 0.06 8.48
CA THR A 390 7.11 0.03 7.63
C THR A 390 5.96 -0.73 8.29
N HIS A 391 4.70 -0.41 7.90
CA HIS A 391 3.43 -1.01 8.38
C HIS A 391 3.48 -1.50 9.87
N PRO A 392 3.76 -0.58 10.85
CA PRO A 392 4.19 -0.99 12.18
C PRO A 392 3.12 -1.67 13.03
N VAL A 393 1.84 -1.31 12.85
CA VAL A 393 0.73 -1.81 13.68
C VAL A 393 -0.49 -2.09 12.80
N PHE A 394 -1.06 -3.30 12.93
CA PHE A 394 -2.28 -3.70 12.20
C PHE A 394 -3.55 -3.63 13.06
N SER A 395 -3.43 -3.19 14.29
CA SER A 395 -4.53 -3.08 15.26
C SER A 395 -4.75 -1.63 15.68
N PRO A 396 -5.99 -1.18 15.93
CA PRO A 396 -6.27 0.21 16.29
C PRO A 396 -5.75 0.61 17.69
N LEU A 397 -5.27 -0.31 18.52
CA LEU A 397 -4.81 -0.09 19.91
C LEU A 397 -5.84 0.69 20.75
N SER A 398 -7.13 0.43 20.51
CA SER A 398 -8.25 1.20 21.05
C SER A 398 -8.49 1.03 22.55
N ASP A 399 -7.91 0.00 23.16
CA ASP A 399 -7.98 -0.24 24.62
C ASP A 399 -6.93 0.55 25.42
N GLY A 400 -6.12 1.38 24.74
CA GLY A 400 -5.06 2.17 25.36
C GLY A 400 -3.82 1.37 25.79
N THR A 401 -3.74 0.07 25.44
CA THR A 401 -2.59 -0.80 25.74
C THR A 401 -1.95 -1.34 24.45
N PRO A 402 -0.69 -1.81 24.49
CA PRO A 402 -0.06 -2.43 23.32
C PRO A 402 -0.52 -3.89 23.09
N ALA A 403 -1.46 -4.43 23.86
CA ALA A 403 -1.80 -5.85 23.87
C ALA A 403 -2.22 -6.39 22.49
N GLN A 404 -2.97 -5.61 21.73
CA GLN A 404 -3.50 -6.03 20.43
C GLN A 404 -2.39 -6.25 19.38
N ALA A 405 -1.28 -5.50 19.44
CA ALA A 405 -0.13 -5.71 18.55
C ALA A 405 0.62 -7.04 18.82
N PHE A 406 0.26 -7.75 19.86
CA PHE A 406 0.84 -9.05 20.24
C PHE A 406 -0.17 -10.21 20.22
N ALA A 407 -1.36 -9.99 19.62
CA ALA A 407 -2.40 -11.01 19.55
C ALA A 407 -2.05 -12.15 18.58
N VAL A 408 -1.35 -11.84 17.49
CA VAL A 408 -0.93 -12.81 16.46
C VAL A 408 0.60 -12.86 16.40
N PRO A 409 1.24 -14.01 16.61
CA PRO A 409 2.70 -14.07 16.75
C PRO A 409 3.50 -13.61 15.54
N ARG A 410 3.14 -14.03 14.33
CA ARG A 410 3.91 -13.74 13.11
C ARG A 410 3.06 -12.92 12.15
N SER A 411 2.69 -11.72 12.58
CA SER A 411 1.78 -10.81 11.90
C SER A 411 2.48 -9.57 11.33
N VAL A 412 3.80 -9.61 11.17
CA VAL A 412 4.66 -8.56 10.61
C VAL A 412 4.62 -7.21 11.33
N GLU A 413 3.95 -7.10 12.49
CA GLU A 413 4.03 -5.89 13.32
C GLU A 413 5.47 -5.56 13.72
N ALA A 414 5.79 -4.27 13.74
CA ALA A 414 7.13 -3.76 14.01
C ALA A 414 7.51 -3.83 15.51
N ARG A 415 7.61 -5.03 16.07
CA ARG A 415 7.76 -5.22 17.52
C ARG A 415 9.10 -4.75 18.05
N GLU A 416 10.18 -4.88 17.27
CA GLU A 416 11.50 -4.39 17.66
C GLU A 416 11.66 -2.88 17.46
N LEU A 417 10.76 -2.20 16.68
CA LEU A 417 10.79 -0.75 16.47
C LEU A 417 10.98 0.04 17.77
N VAL A 418 10.26 -0.34 18.85
CA VAL A 418 10.34 0.35 20.14
C VAL A 418 11.74 0.27 20.74
N ALA A 419 12.40 -0.87 20.60
CA ALA A 419 13.78 -1.05 21.05
C ALA A 419 14.75 -0.25 20.17
N ASP A 420 14.64 -0.36 18.86
CA ASP A 420 15.56 0.27 17.91
C ASP A 420 15.46 1.79 17.94
N ALA A 421 14.25 2.34 18.13
CA ALA A 421 14.03 3.76 18.32
C ALA A 421 14.72 4.28 19.60
N ALA A 422 14.63 3.56 20.72
CA ALA A 422 15.34 3.91 21.96
C ALA A 422 16.86 3.92 21.80
N LEU A 423 17.38 3.07 20.92
CA LEU A 423 18.81 2.96 20.61
C LEU A 423 19.28 3.96 19.52
N GLY A 424 18.35 4.77 18.98
CA GLY A 424 18.65 5.78 17.94
C GLY A 424 19.00 5.16 16.58
N LEU A 425 18.48 4.00 16.28
CA LEU A 425 18.75 3.25 15.04
C LEU A 425 17.74 3.55 13.92
N VAL A 426 16.61 4.17 14.26
CA VAL A 426 15.48 4.45 13.37
C VAL A 426 15.36 5.96 13.12
N ASP A 427 15.09 6.36 11.90
CA ASP A 427 14.91 7.76 11.49
C ASP A 427 13.43 8.09 11.24
N SER A 428 12.60 7.09 10.85
CA SER A 428 11.20 7.33 10.49
C SER A 428 10.29 6.14 10.79
N VAL A 429 8.99 6.43 10.81
CA VAL A 429 7.90 5.44 10.95
C VAL A 429 6.88 5.69 9.85
N ASP A 430 6.55 4.68 9.07
CA ASP A 430 5.51 4.78 8.05
C ASP A 430 4.13 4.77 8.70
N LEU A 431 3.49 5.93 8.74
CA LEU A 431 2.13 6.10 9.28
C LEU A 431 1.05 5.70 8.26
N ILE A 432 1.40 5.73 6.96
CA ILE A 432 0.52 5.33 5.85
C ILE A 432 1.15 4.15 5.13
N GLY A 433 0.40 3.08 5.05
CA GLY A 433 0.73 1.82 4.40
C GLY A 433 -0.41 0.83 4.60
N PRO A 434 -0.19 -0.47 4.46
CA PRO A 434 -1.22 -1.50 4.70
C PRO A 434 -1.45 -1.77 6.20
N SER A 435 -1.16 -0.82 7.07
CA SER A 435 -1.32 -0.88 8.53
C SER A 435 -2.55 -0.11 9.01
N ASP A 436 -2.91 -0.27 10.28
CA ASP A 436 -3.91 0.58 10.92
C ASP A 436 -3.30 1.95 11.24
N VAL A 437 -3.80 2.99 10.61
CA VAL A 437 -3.24 4.35 10.72
C VAL A 437 -3.40 4.94 12.13
N GLU A 438 -4.49 4.61 12.83
CA GLU A 438 -4.73 5.12 14.19
C GLU A 438 -3.86 4.40 15.23
N GLY A 439 -3.76 3.07 15.15
CA GLY A 439 -2.86 2.30 16.02
C GLY A 439 -1.40 2.67 15.81
N THR A 440 -0.99 2.90 14.57
CA THR A 440 0.36 3.38 14.24
C THR A 440 0.60 4.78 14.79
N ALA A 441 -0.38 5.70 14.69
CA ALA A 441 -0.29 7.04 15.27
C ALA A 441 -0.19 6.98 16.81
N VAL A 442 -0.91 6.09 17.50
CA VAL A 442 -0.80 5.89 18.94
C VAL A 442 0.63 5.49 19.34
N LEU A 443 1.21 4.47 18.68
CA LEU A 443 2.60 4.07 18.91
C LEU A 443 3.56 5.24 18.65
N TYR A 444 3.41 5.93 17.53
CA TYR A 444 4.24 7.06 17.15
C TYR A 444 4.19 8.18 18.18
N HIS A 445 3.02 8.55 18.69
CA HIS A 445 2.85 9.58 19.73
C HIS A 445 3.53 9.20 21.05
N HIS A 446 3.51 7.92 21.47
CA HIS A 446 4.26 7.47 22.63
C HIS A 446 5.78 7.59 22.44
N LEU A 447 6.28 7.26 21.23
CA LEU A 447 7.70 7.43 20.90
C LEU A 447 8.11 8.91 20.92
N LEU A 448 7.32 9.80 20.30
CA LEU A 448 7.56 11.25 20.33
C LEU A 448 7.52 11.80 21.78
N SER A 449 6.60 11.30 22.61
CA SER A 449 6.44 11.74 24.00
C SER A 449 7.59 11.30 24.92
N CYS A 450 8.42 10.38 24.47
CA CYS A 450 9.72 10.07 25.08
C CYS A 450 10.89 10.91 24.49
N GLY A 451 10.59 11.91 23.64
CA GLY A 451 11.58 12.79 23.05
C GLY A 451 12.38 12.15 21.90
N LEU A 452 11.89 11.02 21.37
CA LEU A 452 12.51 10.35 20.23
C LEU A 452 12.17 11.13 18.94
N ARG A 453 13.20 11.51 18.19
CA ARG A 453 13.04 12.32 16.97
C ARG A 453 12.87 11.41 15.76
N LEU A 454 11.64 11.08 15.45
CA LEU A 454 11.26 10.24 14.33
C LEU A 454 10.41 11.04 13.35
N ALA A 455 10.63 10.82 12.05
CA ALA A 455 9.82 11.40 11.00
C ALA A 455 8.54 10.59 10.75
N ALA A 456 7.45 11.28 10.47
CA ALA A 456 6.24 10.67 9.90
C ALA A 456 6.46 10.46 8.40
N THR A 457 6.44 9.21 7.95
CA THR A 457 6.64 8.81 6.56
C THR A 457 5.50 7.91 6.04
N ALA A 458 5.58 7.54 4.77
CA ALA A 458 4.66 6.63 4.12
C ALA A 458 5.41 5.68 3.19
N GLY A 459 5.04 4.41 3.26
CA GLY A 459 5.47 3.36 2.36
C GLY A 459 4.28 2.48 2.05
N THR A 460 3.86 2.44 0.78
CA THR A 460 2.58 1.84 0.40
C THR A 460 2.56 0.33 0.41
N ASP A 461 3.74 -0.31 0.33
CA ASP A 461 3.89 -1.75 0.18
C ASP A 461 3.06 -2.30 -1.00
N VAL A 462 2.92 -1.49 -2.09
CA VAL A 462 2.23 -1.96 -3.30
C VAL A 462 3.11 -2.95 -4.05
N TRP A 463 2.45 -3.95 -4.62
CA TRP A 463 3.08 -5.00 -5.43
C TRP A 463 2.66 -4.80 -6.88
N LEU A 464 3.56 -4.22 -7.70
CA LEU A 464 3.24 -3.86 -9.09
C LEU A 464 2.94 -5.08 -9.96
N SER A 465 3.35 -6.27 -9.53
CA SER A 465 3.08 -7.56 -10.17
C SER A 465 1.72 -8.20 -9.81
N TYR A 466 0.86 -7.51 -9.06
CA TYR A 466 -0.48 -7.98 -8.72
C TYR A 466 -1.55 -7.24 -9.49
N SER A 467 -2.43 -7.98 -10.15
CA SER A 467 -3.57 -7.37 -10.85
C SER A 467 -4.63 -6.87 -9.86
N ARG A 468 -4.88 -7.61 -8.80
CA ARG A 468 -5.89 -7.28 -7.80
C ARG A 468 -5.47 -7.76 -6.40
N GLY A 469 -5.53 -6.86 -5.43
CA GLY A 469 -5.22 -7.10 -4.03
C GLY A 469 -5.72 -5.92 -3.19
N PRO A 470 -5.98 -6.06 -1.88
CA PRO A 470 -6.71 -5.02 -1.12
C PRO A 470 -6.11 -3.62 -1.27
N LEU A 471 -4.91 -3.39 -0.72
CA LEU A 471 -4.14 -2.15 -0.91
C LEU A 471 -2.96 -2.37 -1.87
N PHE A 472 -2.54 -3.61 -2.05
CA PHE A 472 -1.31 -3.98 -2.76
C PHE A 472 -1.37 -3.81 -4.28
N SER A 473 -2.56 -3.80 -4.91
CA SER A 473 -2.73 -3.49 -6.33
C SER A 473 -3.05 -2.04 -6.62
N ASN A 474 -3.13 -1.18 -5.62
CA ASN A 474 -3.19 0.26 -5.80
C ASN A 474 -2.01 0.76 -6.64
N PRO A 475 -2.12 1.91 -7.29
CA PRO A 475 -0.96 2.54 -7.93
C PRO A 475 0.06 2.97 -6.87
N PRO A 476 1.37 3.03 -7.20
CA PRO A 476 2.39 3.53 -6.28
C PRO A 476 2.10 4.98 -5.87
N GLY A 477 2.41 5.33 -4.63
CA GLY A 477 2.14 6.66 -4.09
C GLY A 477 0.66 6.93 -3.78
N TRP A 478 -0.19 5.90 -3.61
CA TRP A 478 -1.54 6.08 -3.05
C TRP A 478 -1.49 6.56 -1.59
N GLY A 479 -0.43 6.22 -0.87
CA GLY A 479 0.05 6.84 0.33
C GLY A 479 1.38 7.51 0.05
N ARG A 480 1.60 8.75 0.49
CA ARG A 480 2.80 9.54 0.22
C ARG A 480 3.40 10.13 1.47
N VAL A 481 4.72 10.15 1.50
CA VAL A 481 5.46 11.09 2.32
C VAL A 481 5.77 12.33 1.47
N TYR A 482 5.38 13.51 1.93
CA TYR A 482 5.90 14.77 1.40
C TYR A 482 7.07 15.23 2.24
N ALA A 483 8.19 15.56 1.59
CA ALA A 483 9.41 16.05 2.22
C ALA A 483 9.72 17.48 1.76
N ASP A 484 9.95 18.40 2.72
CA ASP A 484 10.41 19.76 2.46
C ASP A 484 11.92 19.77 2.26
N LEU A 485 12.35 19.97 1.01
CA LEU A 485 13.76 20.02 0.62
C LEU A 485 14.40 21.41 0.80
N ARG A 486 13.62 22.40 1.24
CA ARG A 486 14.09 23.78 1.50
C ARG A 486 14.89 24.37 0.33
N GLY A 487 14.42 24.14 -0.90
CA GLY A 487 15.05 24.63 -2.11
C GLY A 487 16.26 23.85 -2.59
N THR A 488 16.63 22.74 -1.92
CA THR A 488 17.62 21.80 -2.43
C THR A 488 17.01 21.04 -3.61
N PRO A 489 17.73 20.85 -4.73
CA PRO A 489 17.24 20.05 -5.85
C PRO A 489 16.85 18.63 -5.44
N LEU A 490 15.80 18.12 -6.06
CA LEU A 490 15.32 16.77 -5.79
C LEU A 490 16.41 15.72 -6.07
N SER A 491 16.69 14.91 -5.07
CA SER A 491 17.56 13.74 -5.14
C SER A 491 17.25 12.81 -3.96
N VAL A 492 17.65 11.54 -4.05
CA VAL A 492 17.48 10.61 -2.91
C VAL A 492 18.20 11.13 -1.66
N ALA A 493 19.38 11.72 -1.82
CA ALA A 493 20.13 12.27 -0.69
C ALA A 493 19.40 13.45 -0.01
N ALA A 494 18.90 14.41 -0.79
CA ALA A 494 18.14 15.55 -0.27
C ALA A 494 16.84 15.10 0.41
N PHE A 495 16.17 14.11 -0.17
CA PHE A 495 14.96 13.53 0.40
C PHE A 495 15.26 12.79 1.72
N ALA A 496 16.30 11.97 1.77
CA ALA A 496 16.76 11.29 2.97
C ALA A 496 17.16 12.27 4.09
N ASP A 497 17.83 13.38 3.73
CA ASP A 497 18.16 14.45 4.68
C ASP A 497 16.91 15.14 5.25
N ALA A 498 15.89 15.35 4.42
CA ALA A 498 14.60 15.89 4.89
C ALA A 498 13.90 14.93 5.84
N VAL A 499 13.89 13.61 5.53
CA VAL A 499 13.37 12.56 6.43
C VAL A 499 14.11 12.55 7.76
N ARG A 500 15.45 12.46 7.76
CA ARG A 500 16.24 12.50 9.00
C ARG A 500 16.02 13.75 9.84
N ALA A 501 15.73 14.87 9.19
CA ALA A 501 15.42 16.13 9.86
C ALA A 501 13.97 16.23 10.33
N GLY A 502 13.11 15.26 10.03
CA GLY A 502 11.67 15.30 10.36
C GLY A 502 10.89 16.36 9.57
N ARG A 503 11.39 16.83 8.42
CA ARG A 503 10.71 17.80 7.56
C ARG A 503 9.77 17.09 6.60
N THR A 504 8.79 16.37 7.18
CA THR A 504 7.90 15.47 6.42
C THR A 504 6.47 15.52 6.93
N GLN A 505 5.58 15.00 6.09
CA GLN A 505 4.23 14.59 6.45
C GLN A 505 3.84 13.35 5.65
N ALA A 506 3.05 12.46 6.26
CA ALA A 506 2.46 11.30 5.63
C ALA A 506 1.00 11.57 5.29
N THR A 507 0.52 11.13 4.12
CA THR A 507 -0.87 11.33 3.68
C THR A 507 -1.30 10.30 2.65
N ASN A 508 -2.60 10.03 2.59
CA ASN A 508 -3.23 9.32 1.49
C ASN A 508 -4.17 10.20 0.64
N GLY A 509 -4.13 11.52 0.84
CA GLY A 509 -4.93 12.48 0.07
C GLY A 509 -4.72 13.94 0.46
N PRO A 510 -5.03 14.34 1.71
CA PRO A 510 -4.89 15.74 2.15
C PRO A 510 -3.43 16.16 2.30
N PHE A 511 -3.11 17.40 1.89
CA PHE A 511 -1.84 18.05 2.20
C PHE A 511 -2.03 19.01 3.38
N LEU A 512 -1.17 18.89 4.40
CA LEU A 512 -1.21 19.69 5.62
C LEU A 512 -0.15 20.78 5.60
N GLU A 513 -0.49 21.94 6.15
CA GLU A 513 0.42 23.05 6.42
C GLU A 513 0.41 23.33 7.91
N LEU A 514 1.49 23.02 8.63
CA LEU A 514 1.64 23.31 10.05
C LEU A 514 2.73 24.34 10.24
N LEU A 515 2.38 25.45 10.89
CA LEU A 515 3.35 26.46 11.36
C LEU A 515 3.10 26.73 12.85
N VAL A 516 4.16 26.63 13.63
CA VAL A 516 4.19 27.01 15.04
C VAL A 516 5.21 28.13 15.17
N ASP A 517 4.79 29.34 15.54
CA ASP A 517 5.65 30.53 15.61
C ASP A 517 6.50 30.71 14.33
N GLY A 518 5.88 30.42 13.15
CA GLY A 518 6.53 30.49 11.83
C GLY A 518 7.50 29.33 11.52
N ARG A 519 7.55 28.29 12.33
CA ARG A 519 8.39 27.09 12.15
C ARG A 519 7.55 25.92 11.69
N GLY A 520 8.06 25.14 10.73
CA GLY A 520 7.40 23.96 10.17
C GLY A 520 7.86 22.63 10.79
N PRO A 521 7.32 21.49 10.30
CA PRO A 521 7.73 20.16 10.73
C PRO A 521 9.24 19.96 10.71
N GLY A 522 9.76 19.26 11.74
CA GLY A 522 11.19 19.02 11.96
C GLY A 522 11.93 20.17 12.66
N ASP A 523 11.37 21.38 12.68
CA ASP A 523 12.00 22.52 13.37
C ASP A 523 11.88 22.42 14.88
N ARG A 524 12.79 23.13 15.55
CA ARG A 524 12.83 23.29 17.00
C ARG A 524 12.65 24.74 17.38
N ILE A 525 11.82 24.96 18.40
CA ILE A 525 11.57 26.24 19.04
C ILE A 525 12.08 26.17 20.46
N GLU A 526 13.00 27.05 20.83
CA GLU A 526 13.35 27.23 22.23
C GLU A 526 12.38 28.23 22.86
N ALA A 527 11.74 27.83 23.94
CA ALA A 527 10.73 28.63 24.62
C ALA A 527 11.02 28.81 26.10
N THR A 528 10.46 29.85 26.69
CA THR A 528 10.39 30.04 28.15
C THR A 528 9.01 29.65 28.66
N PRO A 529 8.88 29.18 29.91
CA PRO A 529 7.59 28.86 30.50
C PRO A 529 6.59 30.00 30.40
N GLY A 530 5.36 29.67 29.98
CA GLY A 530 4.28 30.65 29.80
C GLY A 530 4.30 31.42 28.46
N ARG A 531 5.31 31.20 27.61
CA ARG A 531 5.30 31.79 26.26
C ARG A 531 4.14 31.27 25.46
N ARG A 532 3.33 32.13 24.84
CA ARG A 532 2.30 31.77 23.90
C ARG A 532 2.88 31.75 22.49
N LEU A 533 2.63 30.65 21.81
CA LEU A 533 3.09 30.34 20.46
C LEU A 533 1.89 30.38 19.50
N PRO A 534 1.88 31.26 18.50
CA PRO A 534 0.85 31.24 17.47
C PRO A 534 1.01 29.95 16.63
N VAL A 535 -0.09 29.29 16.37
CA VAL A 535 -0.14 28.05 15.57
C VAL A 535 -1.17 28.23 14.47
N THR A 536 -0.76 27.94 13.23
CA THR A 536 -1.67 27.83 12.09
C THR A 536 -1.60 26.44 11.50
N VAL A 537 -2.75 25.86 11.20
CA VAL A 537 -2.87 24.60 10.47
C VAL A 537 -3.78 24.82 9.28
N GLY A 538 -3.28 24.57 8.08
CA GLY A 538 -4.04 24.54 6.83
C GLY A 538 -4.16 23.11 6.32
N CYS A 539 -5.22 22.85 5.55
CA CYS A 539 -5.46 21.57 4.91
C CYS A 539 -5.99 21.76 3.50
N GLN A 540 -5.43 21.04 2.53
CA GLN A 540 -5.89 21.01 1.14
C GLN A 540 -6.10 19.56 0.73
N GLY A 541 -7.10 19.29 -0.10
CA GLY A 541 -7.42 17.93 -0.57
C GLY A 541 -8.87 17.55 -0.33
N LEU A 542 -9.22 16.30 -0.57
CA LEU A 542 -10.59 15.78 -0.56
C LEU A 542 -10.85 14.87 0.63
N GLY A 543 -12.11 14.78 1.04
CA GLY A 543 -12.60 13.80 2.00
C GLY A 543 -12.25 14.08 3.46
N VAL A 544 -11.68 15.24 3.79
CA VAL A 544 -11.38 15.63 5.18
C VAL A 544 -12.67 16.04 5.88
N GLU A 545 -12.98 15.39 7.01
CA GLU A 545 -14.09 15.79 7.88
C GLU A 545 -13.60 16.53 9.13
N ARG A 546 -12.38 16.24 9.60
CA ARG A 546 -11.83 16.81 10.82
C ARG A 546 -10.34 17.12 10.69
N LEU A 547 -9.95 18.32 11.11
CA LEU A 547 -8.58 18.77 11.21
C LEU A 547 -8.24 19.01 12.68
N GLU A 548 -7.08 18.55 13.14
CA GLU A 548 -6.65 18.59 14.52
C GLU A 548 -5.22 19.11 14.65
N LEU A 549 -5.00 19.92 15.69
CA LEU A 549 -3.69 20.17 16.26
C LEU A 549 -3.50 19.26 17.47
N VAL A 550 -2.49 18.41 17.43
CA VAL A 550 -2.26 17.34 18.42
C VAL A 550 -0.94 17.58 19.13
N GLY A 551 -0.89 17.31 20.44
CA GLY A 551 0.30 17.34 21.27
C GLY A 551 0.37 16.16 22.24
N PRO A 552 1.30 16.17 23.21
CA PRO A 552 1.51 15.04 24.13
C PRO A 552 0.29 14.68 25.00
N ASP A 553 -0.62 15.62 25.21
CA ASP A 553 -1.85 15.43 25.99
C ASP A 553 -3.09 15.18 25.12
N GLY A 554 -2.90 14.92 23.82
CA GLY A 554 -3.97 14.67 22.84
C GLY A 554 -4.31 15.91 21.99
N VAL A 555 -5.58 16.06 21.64
CA VAL A 555 -6.06 17.14 20.76
C VAL A 555 -6.08 18.47 21.53
N LEU A 556 -5.33 19.46 21.03
CA LEU A 556 -5.23 20.80 21.61
C LEU A 556 -6.23 21.76 20.96
N ALA A 557 -6.48 21.60 19.66
CA ALA A 557 -7.49 22.33 18.90
C ALA A 557 -8.00 21.47 17.77
N ALA A 558 -9.26 21.64 17.38
CA ALA A 558 -9.84 20.94 16.25
C ALA A 558 -10.88 21.79 15.53
N THR A 559 -11.06 21.52 14.25
CA THR A 559 -12.16 22.07 13.44
C THR A 559 -12.73 20.98 12.54
N ASP A 560 -14.04 20.95 12.42
CA ASP A 560 -14.73 20.06 11.50
C ASP A 560 -14.88 20.77 10.14
N ALA A 561 -14.77 20.03 9.04
CA ALA A 561 -14.96 20.57 7.71
C ALA A 561 -16.43 20.99 7.54
N GLY A 562 -16.68 22.24 7.26
CA GLY A 562 -18.02 22.81 7.08
C GLY A 562 -18.18 23.44 5.71
N GLY A 563 -19.27 23.06 4.99
CA GLY A 563 -19.82 23.87 3.90
C GLY A 563 -18.93 24.13 2.67
N GLY A 564 -17.90 23.32 2.42
CA GLY A 564 -17.08 23.41 1.19
C GLY A 564 -15.81 24.25 1.28
N ALA A 565 -15.52 24.88 2.42
CA ALA A 565 -14.22 25.52 2.67
C ALA A 565 -13.21 24.50 3.20
N ALA A 566 -11.94 24.62 2.80
CA ALA A 566 -10.85 23.83 3.37
C ALA A 566 -10.73 24.12 4.88
N PRO A 567 -10.68 23.08 5.76
CA PRO A 567 -10.60 23.32 7.19
C PRO A 567 -9.25 23.94 7.56
N ALA A 568 -9.27 24.90 8.51
CA ALA A 568 -8.08 25.56 9.02
C ALA A 568 -8.22 25.79 10.54
N ILE A 569 -7.08 25.82 11.24
CA ILE A 569 -6.98 26.14 12.66
C ILE A 569 -6.04 27.33 12.83
N ASP A 570 -6.52 28.36 13.56
CA ASP A 570 -5.70 29.42 14.11
C ASP A 570 -5.83 29.34 15.64
N ALA A 571 -4.71 29.09 16.32
CA ALA A 571 -4.69 28.85 17.77
C ALA A 571 -3.45 29.45 18.42
N GLU A 572 -3.49 29.62 19.72
CA GLU A 572 -2.30 29.88 20.55
C GLU A 572 -2.08 28.72 21.51
N VAL A 573 -0.84 28.22 21.57
CA VAL A 573 -0.44 27.16 22.52
C VAL A 573 0.53 27.75 23.54
N GLU A 574 0.24 27.60 24.83
CA GLU A 574 1.11 28.01 25.91
C GLU A 574 2.20 26.97 26.16
N ALA A 575 3.45 27.39 26.14
CA ALA A 575 4.59 26.54 26.44
C ALA A 575 4.76 26.39 27.98
N GLY A 576 3.95 25.52 28.59
CA GLY A 576 4.04 25.16 30.02
C GLY A 576 5.16 24.16 30.32
N GLU A 577 5.48 23.32 29.36
CA GLU A 577 6.55 22.32 29.37
C GLU A 577 7.06 22.07 27.95
N SER A 578 8.12 21.29 27.79
CA SER A 578 8.56 20.83 26.47
C SER A 578 7.50 19.95 25.85
N MET A 579 7.23 20.11 24.54
CA MET A 579 6.18 19.38 23.82
C MET A 579 6.54 19.16 22.36
N TRP A 580 5.80 18.29 21.72
CA TRP A 580 5.73 18.17 20.27
C TRP A 580 4.34 18.61 19.79
N LEU A 581 4.27 19.18 18.59
CA LEU A 581 3.00 19.61 17.98
C LEU A 581 2.93 19.07 16.55
N CYS A 582 1.84 18.36 16.24
CA CYS A 582 1.54 17.81 14.92
C CYS A 582 0.16 18.28 14.44
N ALA A 583 0.00 18.36 13.14
CA ALA A 583 -1.31 18.47 12.50
C ALA A 583 -1.77 17.09 12.04
N VAL A 584 -3.06 16.79 12.21
CA VAL A 584 -3.68 15.54 11.77
C VAL A 584 -5.00 15.86 11.07
N ALA A 585 -5.20 15.28 9.87
CA ALA A 585 -6.49 15.32 9.18
C ALA A 585 -7.10 13.92 9.13
N ARG A 586 -8.42 13.84 9.35
CA ARG A 586 -9.19 12.60 9.34
C ARG A 586 -10.46 12.74 8.53
N GLY A 587 -10.89 11.64 7.93
CA GLY A 587 -12.18 11.51 7.27
C GLY A 587 -12.53 10.05 7.01
N PRO A 588 -13.79 9.74 6.69
CA PRO A 588 -14.21 8.41 6.26
C PRO A 588 -13.61 8.07 4.90
N GLY A 589 -13.85 6.84 4.42
CA GLY A 589 -13.50 6.45 3.06
C GLY A 589 -14.09 7.41 2.04
N HIS A 590 -13.28 7.81 1.05
CA HIS A 590 -13.69 8.75 0.00
C HIS A 590 -13.36 8.16 -1.39
N PRO A 591 -14.23 8.31 -2.41
CA PRO A 591 -14.04 7.69 -3.73
C PRO A 591 -12.73 8.07 -4.45
N SER A 592 -12.17 9.24 -4.15
CA SER A 592 -10.90 9.71 -4.73
C SER A 592 -9.67 9.34 -3.88
N VAL A 593 -9.84 8.69 -2.72
CA VAL A 593 -8.77 8.28 -1.82
C VAL A 593 -8.66 6.76 -1.81
N LEU A 594 -7.48 6.23 -2.09
CA LEU A 594 -7.25 4.80 -2.30
C LEU A 594 -6.92 4.08 -0.97
N GLY A 595 -7.85 4.16 -0.02
CA GLY A 595 -7.73 3.52 1.28
C GLY A 595 -9.07 3.55 2.05
N PRO A 596 -9.15 2.83 3.18
CA PRO A 596 -10.41 2.71 3.94
C PRO A 596 -10.83 4.01 4.63
N VAL A 597 -9.90 4.91 4.90
CA VAL A 597 -10.10 6.21 5.56
C VAL A 597 -9.25 7.28 4.89
N VAL A 598 -9.63 8.55 5.08
CA VAL A 598 -8.79 9.70 4.75
C VAL A 598 -7.93 10.02 5.96
N PHE A 599 -6.61 10.08 5.78
CA PHE A 599 -5.67 10.34 6.86
C PHE A 599 -4.45 11.13 6.38
N ALA A 600 -4.05 12.12 7.17
CA ALA A 600 -2.77 12.80 7.00
C ALA A 600 -2.20 13.19 8.37
N HIS A 601 -0.89 13.17 8.51
CA HIS A 601 -0.18 13.46 9.75
C HIS A 601 1.18 14.10 9.47
N THR A 602 1.46 15.25 10.06
CA THR A 602 2.78 15.89 9.94
C THR A 602 3.79 15.24 10.89
N SER A 603 5.07 15.31 10.57
CA SER A 603 6.11 15.24 11.60
C SER A 603 5.96 16.39 12.58
N PRO A 604 6.53 16.29 13.80
CA PRO A 604 6.35 17.32 14.82
C PRO A 604 7.17 18.59 14.57
N VAL A 605 6.61 19.72 15.04
CA VAL A 605 7.40 20.87 15.48
C VAL A 605 7.71 20.68 16.96
N TRP A 606 8.98 20.81 17.33
CA TRP A 606 9.46 20.60 18.70
C TRP A 606 9.53 21.91 19.45
N VAL A 607 8.87 21.98 20.61
CA VAL A 607 8.97 23.10 21.54
C VAL A 607 9.76 22.63 22.77
N GLU A 608 10.92 23.20 23.02
CA GLU A 608 11.81 22.82 24.12
C GLU A 608 11.97 23.97 25.12
N LEU A 609 11.68 23.70 26.39
CA LEU A 609 11.91 24.64 27.47
C LEU A 609 13.33 24.46 28.01
N HIS A 610 14.10 25.54 28.01
CA HIS A 610 15.50 25.54 28.49
C HIS A 610 16.36 24.47 27.78
N GLY A 611 16.06 24.18 26.49
CA GLY A 611 16.79 23.19 25.68
C GLY A 611 16.62 21.74 26.15
N ARG A 612 15.60 21.42 26.97
CA ARG A 612 15.36 20.07 27.47
C ARG A 612 14.34 19.36 26.60
N PRO A 613 14.63 18.12 26.13
CA PRO A 613 13.65 17.33 25.38
C PRO A 613 12.48 16.93 26.28
N LEU A 614 11.32 16.70 25.67
CA LEU A 614 10.15 16.12 26.35
C LEU A 614 10.46 14.72 26.86
N ARG A 615 9.96 14.40 28.06
CA ARG A 615 10.00 13.06 28.65
C ARG A 615 8.73 12.83 29.45
N ARG A 616 7.84 11.99 28.93
CA ARG A 616 6.57 11.63 29.58
C ARG A 616 6.68 10.26 30.24
N PRO A 617 6.67 10.17 31.60
CA PRO A 617 6.73 8.90 32.29
C PRO A 617 5.60 7.93 31.92
N ALA A 618 4.40 8.43 31.60
CA ALA A 618 3.28 7.59 31.17
C ALA A 618 3.59 6.87 29.84
N SER A 619 4.13 7.59 28.85
CA SER A 619 4.53 7.01 27.57
C SER A 619 5.70 6.03 27.73
N ALA A 620 6.67 6.35 28.58
CA ALA A 620 7.78 5.44 28.88
C ALA A 620 7.28 4.13 29.49
N ARG A 621 6.30 4.16 30.41
CA ARG A 621 5.69 2.94 30.98
C ARG A 621 4.92 2.13 29.93
N TRP A 622 4.22 2.78 29.01
CA TRP A 622 3.53 2.13 27.91
C TRP A 622 4.51 1.41 26.97
N LEU A 623 5.64 2.05 26.65
CA LEU A 623 6.70 1.46 25.83
C LEU A 623 7.46 0.34 26.58
N LEU A 624 7.56 0.41 27.89
CA LEU A 624 8.08 -0.70 28.71
C LEU A 624 7.14 -1.91 28.71
N ASP A 625 5.80 -1.70 28.78
CA ASP A 625 4.81 -2.79 28.61
C ASP A 625 4.90 -3.42 27.20
N TRP A 626 5.13 -2.61 26.15
CA TRP A 626 5.42 -3.13 24.80
C TRP A 626 6.64 -4.07 24.81
N LEU A 627 7.75 -3.65 25.41
CA LEU A 627 8.97 -4.45 25.47
C LEU A 627 8.80 -5.73 26.31
N ASP A 628 8.01 -5.68 27.38
CA ASP A 628 7.71 -6.86 28.22
C ASP A 628 6.90 -7.90 27.43
N ARG A 629 5.90 -7.46 26.64
CA ARG A 629 5.13 -8.32 25.75
C ARG A 629 5.97 -8.88 24.62
N PHE A 630 6.86 -8.06 24.05
CA PHE A 630 7.76 -8.49 23.00
C PHE A 630 8.69 -9.60 23.49
N GLU A 631 9.31 -9.44 24.65
CA GLU A 631 10.16 -10.51 25.23
C GLU A 631 9.37 -11.78 25.53
N ALA A 632 8.15 -11.66 26.07
CA ALA A 632 7.27 -12.81 26.31
C ALA A 632 6.95 -13.54 25.00
N MET A 633 6.67 -12.80 23.93
CA MET A 633 6.41 -13.38 22.60
C MET A 633 7.64 -14.06 22.00
N LEU A 634 8.83 -13.47 22.12
CA LEU A 634 10.09 -14.11 21.73
C LEU A 634 10.31 -15.42 22.52
N GLY A 635 9.95 -15.43 23.80
CA GLY A 635 10.03 -16.61 24.64
C GLY A 635 9.15 -17.78 24.18
N GLN A 636 8.00 -17.47 23.62
CA GLN A 636 6.98 -18.45 23.21
C GLN A 636 7.09 -18.85 21.72
N HIS A 637 7.46 -17.91 20.85
CA HIS A 637 7.35 -18.05 19.39
C HIS A 637 8.65 -17.77 18.63
N GLY A 638 9.69 -17.28 19.31
CA GLY A 638 10.98 -17.00 18.69
C GLY A 638 11.69 -18.28 18.25
N ARG A 639 12.29 -18.24 17.07
CA ARG A 639 13.09 -19.32 16.49
C ARG A 639 14.56 -18.96 16.57
N PHE A 640 15.34 -19.74 17.30
CA PHE A 640 16.77 -19.51 17.51
C PHE A 640 17.54 -20.83 17.35
N ALA A 641 18.74 -20.76 16.82
CA ALA A 641 19.59 -21.94 16.69
C ALA A 641 20.14 -22.39 18.07
N ASP A 642 20.34 -21.43 18.98
CA ASP A 642 20.88 -21.66 20.31
C ASP A 642 20.51 -20.51 21.27
N ASP A 643 20.87 -20.68 22.55
CA ASP A 643 20.63 -19.68 23.60
C ASP A 643 21.44 -18.38 23.38
N GLY A 644 22.54 -18.41 22.65
CA GLY A 644 23.37 -17.25 22.32
C GLY A 644 22.61 -16.29 21.41
N GLN A 645 22.02 -16.78 20.31
CA GLN A 645 21.20 -15.99 19.42
C GLN A 645 20.02 -15.34 20.15
N ARG A 646 19.34 -16.13 20.99
CA ARG A 646 18.24 -15.61 21.82
C ARG A 646 18.72 -14.52 22.77
N ALA A 647 19.86 -14.71 23.45
CA ALA A 647 20.41 -13.74 24.37
C ALA A 647 20.79 -12.42 23.70
N GLU A 648 21.24 -12.45 22.44
CA GLU A 648 21.55 -11.25 21.68
C GLU A 648 20.28 -10.41 21.43
N VAL A 649 19.17 -11.02 20.97
CA VAL A 649 17.90 -10.33 20.74
C VAL A 649 17.32 -9.78 22.06
N VAL A 650 17.31 -10.57 23.13
CA VAL A 650 16.89 -10.12 24.47
C VAL A 650 17.80 -8.99 24.97
N GLY A 651 19.08 -9.04 24.64
CA GLY A 651 20.05 -8.00 24.99
C GLY A 651 19.71 -6.63 24.39
N VAL A 652 19.12 -6.58 23.18
CA VAL A 652 18.60 -5.35 22.55
C VAL A 652 17.43 -4.80 23.36
N ILE A 653 16.49 -5.66 23.75
CA ILE A 653 15.33 -5.28 24.57
C ILE A 653 15.79 -4.69 25.92
N GLU A 654 16.74 -5.32 26.58
CA GLU A 654 17.27 -4.85 27.87
C GLU A 654 18.00 -3.50 27.76
N GLN A 655 18.70 -3.25 26.64
CA GLN A 655 19.30 -1.95 26.39
C GLN A 655 18.22 -0.87 26.24
N ALA A 656 17.16 -1.14 25.49
CA ALA A 656 16.03 -0.23 25.32
C ALA A 656 15.29 0.04 26.63
N ARG A 657 15.04 -1.02 27.46
CA ARG A 657 14.42 -0.88 28.79
C ARG A 657 15.21 0.07 29.69
N ARG A 658 16.54 -0.02 29.69
CA ARG A 658 17.37 0.92 30.47
C ARG A 658 17.15 2.36 30.04
N ARG A 659 17.04 2.62 28.74
CA ARG A 659 16.78 3.97 28.21
C ARG A 659 15.41 4.49 28.61
N TYR A 660 14.34 3.69 28.47
CA TYR A 660 12.99 4.14 28.87
C TYR A 660 12.84 4.32 30.38
N ARG A 661 13.52 3.51 31.19
CA ARG A 661 13.53 3.69 32.67
C ARG A 661 14.14 5.03 33.11
N GLU A 662 15.05 5.61 32.32
CA GLU A 662 15.57 6.96 32.57
C GLU A 662 14.50 8.06 32.42
N PHE A 663 13.35 7.74 31.81
CA PHE A 663 12.26 8.67 31.54
C PHE A 663 11.08 8.48 32.53
N CYS A 664 11.08 7.40 33.32
CA CYS A 664 10.14 7.17 34.39
C CYS A 664 10.63 7.81 35.70
#